data_226a31a8e09944e22be9d09ba5c0d53c
#
_entry.id   226a31a8e09944e22be9d09ba5c0d53c
#
_cell.length_a   1.000
_cell.length_b   1.000
_cell.length_c   1.000
_cell.angle_alpha   90.00
_cell.angle_beta   90.00
_cell.angle_gamma   90.00
#
_symmetry.space_group_name_H-M   'P 1'
#
loop_
_entity.id
_entity.type
_entity.pdbx_description
1 polymer ?
#
loop_
_entity_poly.entity_id
_entity_poly.type
_entity_poly.pdbx_seq_one_letter_code
_entity_poly.pdbx_strand_id
1 'polypeptide(L)'
;MTYAEVILPLPLYSTFTYSIPDNLQSAIGVGFRVLVPFGRKKFYTGIVTMLHNQRPGNYEVKDIVAVLDNDSILRHPQMKFWQWISDYYLCPVGEVYKAAVPAGMKVESETRVSANPDFIDTDGSMTERETVVYDMLLAKERLTPAEIAKATGYKSVETVVARLIDKEAVFVTEKIVDNYRPKTEVCVALRAEKGDNKTVEDFFSKVKQAKKQEAALLAYLDLSGWMKRNATPKEVTKDALIKRAEVSLPIINAMVAKGIFSLYKKEVNRFHLDNGSITALNPLSEPQQKAYDEIIETFKEQNITLLHGVTSSGKTEIYTHLIDNALKRGLQALYLVPEIALTTQLTQRLHKNFGDRLLIYHSKFSDNERVDIWKKLLHSNESCVVIGVRSSVFLPFGKLGIVIVDEEHETSYKQQDPAPRYNARDAALILASMHGAKTLLGSATPSIQTYYKAESGKYGLVNLSTRFEGVELPAVRVIDTKQSRKRKEMRGAFTKELVNECNDAIARGEQAIIFQNRRGFAPMVRCKECAWIPKCENCDVSLTYHKYINLLSCHYCGYTMPLPNICPACGQPTIEVVGYGTERIEDDIEKYFPEAKIARMDLDTTRSKTGYEKIIDSFSNRRTQILVGTQMVTKGLDFEGVSVVGIINADTMINLPDFRSHERAFNMMEQVAGRAGRRQKQGIVCIQTSAPENPVIKFVVDHDYKGFYRSELEERRRFNYPPFTRIINIYIKHRDDNSLTEMSVRFSNMLRQVFGKRVLGPEPPTVARVQQLYIRQIVLKMETTASMSKVKQILRTIYEQSLSDPRMKSAIVYYDVDPS
;
A
#
# COMPACT_ATOMS: atom_id res chain seq x y z
N MET A 1 -20.47 -38.70 7.22
CA MET A 1 -19.25 -37.81 7.41
C MET A 1 -19.35 -36.65 6.47
N THR A 2 -19.26 -35.47 7.01
CA THR A 2 -19.29 -34.21 6.25
C THR A 2 -17.84 -33.71 6.08
N TYR A 3 -17.52 -33.12 4.96
CA TYR A 3 -16.22 -32.60 4.63
C TYR A 3 -16.27 -31.09 4.35
N ALA A 4 -15.18 -30.41 4.58
CA ALA A 4 -15.02 -28.99 4.30
C ALA A 4 -13.85 -28.77 3.34
N GLU A 5 -14.09 -27.98 2.29
CA GLU A 5 -13.03 -27.39 1.49
C GLU A 5 -12.49 -26.16 2.19
N VAL A 6 -11.17 -26.10 2.38
CA VAL A 6 -10.51 -25.05 3.17
C VAL A 6 -9.40 -24.40 2.36
N ILE A 7 -9.40 -23.07 2.32
CA ILE A 7 -8.28 -22.28 1.80
C ILE A 7 -7.27 -22.06 2.94
N LEU A 8 -6.00 -22.38 2.67
CA LEU A 8 -4.88 -22.14 3.57
C LEU A 8 -4.07 -20.92 3.11
N PRO A 9 -3.40 -20.18 4.01
CA PRO A 9 -2.57 -19.01 3.66
C PRO A 9 -1.21 -19.43 3.05
N LEU A 10 -1.24 -20.34 2.11
CA LEU A 10 -0.10 -20.96 1.46
C LEU A 10 -0.09 -20.67 -0.05
N PRO A 11 1.09 -20.65 -0.71
CA PRO A 11 1.20 -20.44 -2.14
C PRO A 11 0.87 -21.70 -2.96
N LEU A 12 -0.31 -22.28 -2.69
CA LEU A 12 -0.80 -23.49 -3.33
C LEU A 12 -2.11 -23.22 -4.07
N TYR A 13 -2.23 -23.78 -5.27
CA TYR A 13 -3.37 -23.52 -6.16
C TYR A 13 -4.63 -24.31 -5.82
N SER A 14 -4.53 -25.33 -4.95
CA SER A 14 -5.65 -26.17 -4.53
C SER A 14 -6.23 -25.73 -3.19
N THR A 15 -7.52 -25.94 -3.00
CA THR A 15 -8.14 -26.06 -1.69
C THR A 15 -7.78 -27.43 -1.10
N PHE A 16 -8.02 -27.60 0.19
CA PHE A 16 -7.75 -28.85 0.90
C PHE A 16 -9.02 -29.32 1.59
N THR A 17 -9.34 -30.59 1.39
CA THR A 17 -10.49 -31.22 2.02
C THR A 17 -10.11 -31.74 3.41
N TYR A 18 -10.92 -31.39 4.39
CA TYR A 18 -10.81 -31.88 5.77
C TYR A 18 -12.13 -32.53 6.20
N SER A 19 -12.06 -33.55 7.05
CA SER A 19 -13.22 -34.13 7.69
C SER A 19 -13.69 -33.26 8.87
N ILE A 20 -15.00 -33.22 9.06
CA ILE A 20 -15.62 -32.46 10.15
C ILE A 20 -16.01 -33.44 11.24
N PRO A 21 -15.37 -33.41 12.43
CA PRO A 21 -15.79 -34.22 13.58
C PRO A 21 -17.26 -33.95 13.96
N ASP A 22 -17.97 -34.98 14.44
CA ASP A 22 -19.41 -34.89 14.76
C ASP A 22 -19.74 -33.75 15.73
N ASN A 23 -18.88 -33.50 16.71
CA ASN A 23 -19.03 -32.42 17.69
C ASN A 23 -18.86 -31.01 17.07
N LEU A 24 -18.33 -30.88 15.86
CA LEU A 24 -18.14 -29.59 15.18
C LEU A 24 -19.12 -29.34 14.04
N GLN A 25 -19.93 -30.35 13.65
CA GLN A 25 -20.81 -30.24 12.48
C GLN A 25 -21.88 -29.15 12.62
N SER A 26 -22.38 -28.89 13.83
CA SER A 26 -23.35 -27.82 14.06
C SER A 26 -22.76 -26.44 14.21
N ALA A 27 -21.43 -26.32 14.41
CA ALA A 27 -20.72 -25.07 14.70
C ALA A 27 -19.95 -24.54 13.49
N ILE A 28 -19.94 -25.24 12.35
CA ILE A 28 -19.12 -24.87 11.20
C ILE A 28 -19.98 -24.37 10.04
N GLY A 29 -19.51 -23.34 9.35
CA GLY A 29 -20.17 -22.76 8.18
C GLY A 29 -19.18 -22.23 7.14
N VAL A 30 -19.70 -21.93 5.96
CA VAL A 30 -18.89 -21.28 4.90
C VAL A 30 -18.47 -19.89 5.36
N GLY A 31 -17.18 -19.57 5.15
CA GLY A 31 -16.58 -18.30 5.61
C GLY A 31 -16.07 -18.30 7.04
N PHE A 32 -16.21 -19.42 7.78
CA PHE A 32 -15.66 -19.57 9.12
C PHE A 32 -14.18 -19.88 9.06
N ARG A 33 -13.44 -19.38 10.05
CA ARG A 33 -12.05 -19.79 10.27
C ARG A 33 -12.02 -21.12 11.01
N VAL A 34 -11.17 -21.99 10.53
CA VAL A 34 -10.93 -23.30 11.14
C VAL A 34 -9.44 -23.50 11.35
N LEU A 35 -9.11 -24.19 12.43
CA LEU A 35 -7.75 -24.64 12.69
C LEU A 35 -7.59 -26.03 12.10
N VAL A 36 -6.63 -26.19 11.19
CA VAL A 36 -6.39 -27.44 10.47
C VAL A 36 -4.92 -27.84 10.48
N PRO A 37 -4.61 -29.14 10.54
CA PRO A 37 -3.25 -29.65 10.44
C PRO A 37 -2.81 -29.70 8.96
N PHE A 38 -1.58 -29.24 8.66
CA PHE A 38 -1.01 -29.35 7.33
C PHE A 38 0.45 -29.84 7.40
N GLY A 39 0.79 -30.85 6.59
CA GLY A 39 2.05 -31.56 6.70
C GLY A 39 2.14 -32.42 7.99
N ARG A 40 3.34 -32.58 8.53
CA ARG A 40 3.56 -33.48 9.68
C ARG A 40 3.32 -32.83 11.05
N LYS A 41 3.59 -31.53 11.18
CA LYS A 41 3.60 -30.85 12.51
C LYS A 41 3.00 -29.44 12.54
N LYS A 42 2.54 -28.87 11.40
CA LYS A 42 2.09 -27.46 11.35
C LYS A 42 0.56 -27.37 11.35
N PHE A 43 0.07 -26.34 12.03
CA PHE A 43 -1.33 -25.96 12.01
C PHE A 43 -1.47 -24.60 11.33
N TYR A 44 -2.57 -24.45 10.59
CA TYR A 44 -2.90 -23.20 9.92
C TYR A 44 -4.34 -22.82 10.19
N THR A 45 -4.58 -21.53 10.27
CA THR A 45 -5.93 -20.99 10.19
C THR A 45 -6.36 -20.98 8.74
N GLY A 46 -7.32 -21.81 8.39
CA GLY A 46 -7.93 -21.83 7.07
C GLY A 46 -9.33 -21.22 7.08
N ILE A 47 -9.87 -20.98 5.89
CA ILE A 47 -11.25 -20.50 5.70
C ILE A 47 -12.03 -21.56 4.94
N VAL A 48 -13.19 -21.93 5.48
CA VAL A 48 -14.12 -22.87 4.86
C VAL A 48 -14.77 -22.21 3.65
N THR A 49 -14.67 -22.84 2.49
CA THR A 49 -15.26 -22.34 1.23
C THR A 49 -16.50 -23.11 0.81
N MET A 50 -16.56 -24.39 1.15
CA MET A 50 -17.66 -25.26 0.79
C MET A 50 -17.77 -26.41 1.80
N LEU A 51 -19.00 -26.86 2.04
CA LEU A 51 -19.31 -28.07 2.80
C LEU A 51 -19.93 -29.11 1.86
N HIS A 52 -19.49 -30.38 1.95
CA HIS A 52 -19.96 -31.44 1.09
C HIS A 52 -19.83 -32.81 1.75
N ASN A 53 -20.44 -33.84 1.14
CA ASN A 53 -20.43 -35.22 1.65
C ASN A 53 -19.56 -36.17 0.81
N GLN A 54 -18.80 -35.64 -0.16
CA GLN A 54 -17.97 -36.46 -1.04
C GLN A 54 -16.57 -36.65 -0.44
N ARG A 55 -16.18 -37.88 -0.16
CA ARG A 55 -14.83 -38.21 0.30
C ARG A 55 -13.85 -38.16 -0.87
N PRO A 56 -12.72 -37.46 -0.78
CA PRO A 56 -11.66 -37.54 -1.80
C PRO A 56 -11.04 -38.93 -1.79
N GLY A 57 -10.82 -39.49 -3.00
CA GLY A 57 -10.35 -40.88 -3.16
C GLY A 57 -8.83 -41.07 -3.09
N ASN A 58 -8.06 -39.97 -3.15
CA ASN A 58 -6.62 -40.04 -3.50
C ASN A 58 -5.66 -39.74 -2.34
N TYR A 59 -6.15 -39.41 -1.13
CA TYR A 59 -5.32 -39.14 0.03
C TYR A 59 -6.09 -39.30 1.35
N GLU A 60 -5.34 -39.45 2.45
CA GLU A 60 -5.88 -39.52 3.79
C GLU A 60 -6.39 -38.15 4.22
N VAL A 61 -7.66 -38.07 4.56
CA VAL A 61 -8.31 -36.83 4.99
C VAL A 61 -8.08 -36.65 6.47
N LYS A 62 -7.55 -35.49 6.87
CA LYS A 62 -7.34 -35.10 8.27
C LYS A 62 -8.54 -34.36 8.82
N ASP A 63 -8.71 -34.39 10.13
CA ASP A 63 -9.81 -33.73 10.82
C ASP A 63 -9.54 -32.24 11.06
N ILE A 64 -10.61 -31.46 11.06
CA ILE A 64 -10.59 -30.10 11.59
C ILE A 64 -10.41 -30.17 13.10
N VAL A 65 -9.45 -29.40 13.62
CA VAL A 65 -9.11 -29.40 15.05
C VAL A 65 -10.05 -28.52 15.86
N ALA A 66 -10.37 -27.32 15.34
CA ALA A 66 -11.27 -26.38 16.01
C ALA A 66 -11.93 -25.43 15.00
N VAL A 67 -13.13 -24.97 15.35
CA VAL A 67 -13.78 -23.81 14.70
C VAL A 67 -13.45 -22.58 15.56
N LEU A 68 -13.02 -21.50 14.92
CA LEU A 68 -12.52 -20.30 15.61
C LEU A 68 -13.54 -19.17 15.70
N ASP A 69 -14.65 -19.28 14.98
CA ASP A 69 -15.67 -18.26 14.88
C ASP A 69 -17.06 -18.81 15.16
N ASN A 70 -17.96 -17.94 15.62
CA ASN A 70 -19.38 -18.27 15.76
C ASN A 70 -20.19 -17.90 14.50
N ASP A 71 -19.64 -17.02 13.66
CA ASP A 71 -20.23 -16.53 12.42
C ASP A 71 -19.17 -16.41 11.32
N SER A 72 -19.62 -16.27 10.06
CA SER A 72 -18.71 -16.02 8.95
C SER A 72 -17.93 -14.73 9.15
N ILE A 73 -16.59 -14.77 8.97
CA ILE A 73 -15.75 -13.59 8.96
C ILE A 73 -15.75 -12.87 7.60
N LEU A 74 -16.47 -13.41 6.64
CA LEU A 74 -16.58 -12.87 5.28
C LEU A 74 -18.02 -12.46 5.00
N ARG A 75 -18.17 -11.42 4.16
CA ARG A 75 -19.44 -11.01 3.57
C ARG A 75 -19.47 -11.33 2.09
N HIS A 76 -20.67 -11.56 1.57
CA HIS A 76 -20.87 -11.56 0.12
C HIS A 76 -20.55 -10.14 -0.44
N PRO A 77 -19.73 -9.98 -1.50
CA PRO A 77 -19.19 -11.00 -2.39
C PRO A 77 -17.69 -11.33 -2.19
N GLN A 78 -17.13 -11.16 -0.99
CA GLN A 78 -15.66 -11.24 -0.77
C GLN A 78 -15.02 -12.51 -1.32
N MET A 79 -15.64 -13.68 -1.14
CA MET A 79 -15.07 -14.94 -1.66
C MET A 79 -14.96 -14.92 -3.19
N LYS A 80 -15.98 -14.40 -3.89
CA LYS A 80 -15.96 -14.23 -5.34
C LYS A 80 -14.89 -13.22 -5.77
N PHE A 81 -14.72 -12.17 -4.98
CA PHE A 81 -13.71 -11.16 -5.22
C PHE A 81 -12.28 -11.72 -5.07
N TRP A 82 -12.03 -12.54 -4.05
CA TRP A 82 -10.74 -13.22 -3.87
C TRP A 82 -10.43 -14.18 -5.02
N GLN A 83 -11.45 -14.94 -5.44
CA GLN A 83 -11.31 -15.83 -6.59
C GLN A 83 -10.97 -15.04 -7.86
N TRP A 84 -11.65 -13.91 -8.09
CA TRP A 84 -11.35 -13.05 -9.22
C TRP A 84 -9.90 -12.53 -9.17
N ILE A 85 -9.40 -12.08 -8.01
CA ILE A 85 -8.00 -11.65 -7.86
C ILE A 85 -7.04 -12.80 -8.17
N SER A 86 -7.29 -13.98 -7.62
CA SER A 86 -6.50 -15.18 -7.89
C SER A 86 -6.47 -15.51 -9.38
N ASP A 87 -7.62 -15.42 -10.02
CA ASP A 87 -7.77 -15.75 -11.43
C ASP A 87 -7.15 -14.69 -12.33
N TYR A 88 -7.38 -13.42 -12.07
CA TYR A 88 -6.86 -12.34 -12.91
C TYR A 88 -5.35 -12.18 -12.80
N TYR A 89 -4.82 -12.21 -11.57
CA TYR A 89 -3.39 -11.96 -11.31
C TYR A 89 -2.55 -13.24 -11.28
N LEU A 90 -3.10 -14.38 -11.66
CA LEU A 90 -2.41 -15.67 -11.80
C LEU A 90 -1.66 -16.08 -10.51
N CYS A 91 -2.32 -15.98 -9.39
CA CYS A 91 -1.76 -16.33 -8.08
C CYS A 91 -2.66 -17.32 -7.33
N PRO A 92 -2.12 -18.11 -6.40
CA PRO A 92 -2.91 -18.95 -5.51
C PRO A 92 -3.90 -18.16 -4.66
N VAL A 93 -5.12 -18.67 -4.47
CA VAL A 93 -6.12 -18.02 -3.62
C VAL A 93 -5.69 -17.93 -2.15
N GLY A 94 -4.82 -18.84 -1.70
CA GLY A 94 -4.21 -18.79 -0.37
C GLY A 94 -3.34 -17.55 -0.14
N GLU A 95 -2.66 -17.06 -1.19
CA GLU A 95 -1.92 -15.80 -1.14
C GLU A 95 -2.86 -14.59 -1.05
N VAL A 96 -4.02 -14.66 -1.73
CA VAL A 96 -5.07 -13.63 -1.62
C VAL A 96 -5.63 -13.60 -0.19
N TYR A 97 -5.95 -14.76 0.37
CA TYR A 97 -6.38 -14.88 1.78
C TYR A 97 -5.34 -14.29 2.73
N LYS A 98 -4.06 -14.63 2.52
CA LYS A 98 -2.96 -14.10 3.34
C LYS A 98 -2.88 -12.57 3.31
N ALA A 99 -3.13 -11.96 2.16
CA ALA A 99 -3.11 -10.50 2.00
C ALA A 99 -4.39 -9.81 2.49
N ALA A 100 -5.53 -10.46 2.32
CA ALA A 100 -6.85 -9.89 2.60
C ALA A 100 -7.16 -9.80 4.09
N VAL A 101 -7.00 -10.90 4.83
CA VAL A 101 -7.38 -10.97 6.24
C VAL A 101 -6.27 -10.40 7.11
N PRO A 102 -6.58 -9.52 8.09
CA PRO A 102 -5.59 -9.01 9.05
C PRO A 102 -4.81 -10.12 9.77
N ALA A 103 -3.53 -9.89 10.04
CA ALA A 103 -2.68 -10.88 10.70
C ALA A 103 -3.22 -11.27 12.08
N GLY A 104 -3.77 -10.32 12.84
CA GLY A 104 -4.40 -10.58 14.14
C GLY A 104 -5.62 -11.51 14.11
N MET A 105 -6.19 -11.78 12.93
CA MET A 105 -7.26 -12.78 12.75
C MET A 105 -6.74 -14.14 12.28
N LYS A 106 -5.45 -14.28 12.03
CA LYS A 106 -4.81 -15.54 11.69
C LYS A 106 -4.08 -16.04 12.92
N VAL A 107 -4.57 -17.15 13.44
CA VAL A 107 -3.88 -17.85 14.53
C VAL A 107 -2.67 -18.53 13.92
N GLU A 108 -1.48 -18.18 14.37
CA GLU A 108 -0.26 -18.83 13.93
C GLU A 108 0.19 -19.82 15.02
N SER A 109 0.64 -21.00 14.62
CA SER A 109 1.31 -21.88 15.56
C SER A 109 2.69 -21.31 15.83
N GLU A 110 2.93 -20.95 17.09
CA GLU A 110 4.24 -20.52 17.55
C GLU A 110 5.04 -21.77 17.95
N THR A 111 6.10 -22.05 17.22
CA THR A 111 7.01 -23.13 17.54
C THR A 111 7.75 -22.79 18.84
N ARG A 112 7.54 -23.59 19.88
CA ARG A 112 8.29 -23.50 21.15
C ARG A 112 9.18 -24.69 21.32
N VAL A 113 10.40 -24.43 21.70
CA VAL A 113 11.42 -25.44 21.97
C VAL A 113 11.57 -25.55 23.49
N SER A 114 11.59 -26.78 23.98
CA SER A 114 11.89 -27.09 25.39
C SER A 114 13.00 -28.17 25.47
N ALA A 115 13.84 -28.11 26.47
CA ALA A 115 14.82 -29.16 26.70
C ALA A 115 14.14 -30.49 27.01
N ASN A 116 14.74 -31.58 26.56
CA ASN A 116 14.43 -32.91 26.99
C ASN A 116 15.19 -33.16 28.30
N PRO A 117 14.54 -33.20 29.46
CA PRO A 117 15.24 -33.34 30.73
C PRO A 117 15.95 -34.71 30.93
N ASP A 118 15.54 -35.71 30.12
CA ASP A 118 16.10 -37.06 30.17
C ASP A 118 17.27 -37.25 29.19
N PHE A 119 17.62 -36.20 28.40
CA PHE A 119 18.74 -36.27 27.46
C PHE A 119 20.09 -36.19 28.18
N ILE A 120 20.97 -37.16 27.87
CA ILE A 120 22.34 -37.18 28.35
C ILE A 120 23.26 -37.27 27.14
N ASP A 121 24.13 -36.28 26.97
CA ASP A 121 25.14 -36.29 25.88
C ASP A 121 26.27 -37.26 26.21
N THR A 122 26.00 -38.57 25.99
CA THR A 122 26.95 -39.64 26.30
C THR A 122 28.19 -39.64 25.41
N ASP A 123 28.08 -39.05 24.22
CA ASP A 123 29.13 -39.13 23.19
C ASP A 123 29.90 -37.81 23.04
N GLY A 124 29.57 -36.78 23.85
CA GLY A 124 30.14 -35.44 23.73
C GLY A 124 29.90 -34.81 22.32
N SER A 125 28.84 -35.19 21.67
CA SER A 125 28.54 -34.83 20.28
C SER A 125 27.96 -33.42 20.11
N MET A 126 27.60 -32.74 21.18
CA MET A 126 27.08 -31.41 21.14
C MET A 126 28.16 -30.36 20.85
N THR A 127 27.88 -29.50 19.89
CA THR A 127 28.73 -28.33 19.63
C THR A 127 28.52 -27.27 20.69
N GLU A 128 29.49 -26.38 20.90
CA GLU A 128 29.40 -25.26 21.86
C GLU A 128 28.10 -24.44 21.69
N ARG A 129 27.65 -24.22 20.46
CA ARG A 129 26.39 -23.51 20.18
C ARG A 129 25.14 -24.32 20.58
N GLU A 130 25.16 -25.60 20.38
CA GLU A 130 24.09 -26.53 20.78
C GLU A 130 23.99 -26.61 22.30
N THR A 131 25.13 -26.70 23.00
CA THR A 131 25.19 -26.68 24.48
C THR A 131 24.60 -25.40 25.06
N VAL A 132 25.01 -24.23 24.55
CA VAL A 132 24.48 -22.92 25.00
C VAL A 132 22.97 -22.84 24.82
N VAL A 133 22.43 -23.32 23.72
CA VAL A 133 20.97 -23.31 23.48
C VAL A 133 20.27 -24.31 24.37
N TYR A 134 20.84 -25.50 24.58
CA TYR A 134 20.28 -26.54 25.44
C TYR A 134 20.24 -26.10 26.92
N ASP A 135 21.33 -25.52 27.43
CA ASP A 135 21.42 -25.00 28.82
C ASP A 135 20.41 -23.86 29.05
N MET A 136 20.25 -23.00 28.06
CA MET A 136 19.25 -21.95 28.12
C MET A 136 17.82 -22.51 28.21
N LEU A 137 17.53 -23.58 27.47
CA LEU A 137 16.24 -24.26 27.48
C LEU A 137 15.98 -25.03 28.76
N LEU A 138 17.04 -25.52 29.42
CA LEU A 138 16.94 -26.09 30.78
C LEU A 138 16.59 -25.03 31.82
N ALA A 139 17.17 -23.83 31.68
CA ALA A 139 16.92 -22.71 32.58
C ALA A 139 15.56 -22.03 32.40
N LYS A 140 15.01 -22.08 31.19
CA LYS A 140 13.72 -21.49 30.83
C LYS A 140 12.86 -22.55 30.14
N GLU A 141 11.76 -22.91 30.77
CA GLU A 141 10.96 -24.09 30.41
C GLU A 141 10.57 -24.17 28.91
N ARG A 142 10.37 -23.04 28.23
CA ARG A 142 9.97 -23.02 26.79
C ARG A 142 10.32 -21.69 26.15
N LEU A 143 11.04 -21.72 25.03
CA LEU A 143 11.43 -20.53 24.26
C LEU A 143 11.08 -20.70 22.77
N THR A 144 10.76 -19.58 22.13
CA THR A 144 10.64 -19.54 20.67
C THR A 144 12.01 -19.41 20.01
N PRO A 145 12.21 -19.87 18.75
CA PRO A 145 13.47 -19.64 18.04
C PRO A 145 13.90 -18.17 17.98
N ALA A 146 12.93 -17.24 17.92
CA ALA A 146 13.20 -15.80 17.95
C ALA A 146 13.73 -15.32 19.32
N GLU A 147 13.18 -15.84 20.41
CA GLU A 147 13.68 -15.54 21.76
C GLU A 147 15.08 -16.12 21.98
N ILE A 148 15.34 -17.33 21.46
CA ILE A 148 16.66 -17.95 21.49
C ILE A 148 17.66 -17.11 20.66
N ALA A 149 17.28 -16.68 19.46
CA ALA A 149 18.13 -15.84 18.61
C ALA A 149 18.47 -14.49 19.29
N LYS A 150 17.48 -13.87 19.93
CA LYS A 150 17.68 -12.61 20.67
C LYS A 150 18.60 -12.77 21.88
N ALA A 151 18.50 -13.88 22.57
CA ALA A 151 19.29 -14.14 23.79
C ALA A 151 20.72 -14.59 23.48
N THR A 152 20.92 -15.37 22.40
CA THR A 152 22.24 -15.91 22.01
C THR A 152 22.98 -15.05 20.98
N GLY A 153 22.27 -14.16 20.25
CA GLY A 153 22.82 -13.41 19.12
C GLY A 153 23.06 -14.23 17.85
N TYR A 154 22.61 -15.49 17.81
CA TYR A 154 22.85 -16.38 16.67
C TYR A 154 21.93 -16.05 15.49
N LYS A 155 22.52 -15.94 14.28
CA LYS A 155 21.78 -15.64 13.02
C LYS A 155 21.03 -16.84 12.44
N SER A 156 21.33 -18.07 12.87
CA SER A 156 20.79 -19.33 12.32
C SER A 156 20.40 -20.28 13.46
N VAL A 157 19.47 -19.85 14.31
CA VAL A 157 18.98 -20.68 15.43
C VAL A 157 18.23 -21.91 14.95
N GLU A 158 17.54 -21.81 13.81
CA GLU A 158 16.77 -22.92 13.21
C GLU A 158 17.66 -24.14 12.92
N THR A 159 18.88 -23.90 12.45
CA THR A 159 19.85 -24.98 12.18
C THR A 159 20.36 -25.64 13.46
N VAL A 160 20.55 -24.87 14.53
CA VAL A 160 20.98 -25.40 15.82
C VAL A 160 19.86 -26.22 16.44
N VAL A 161 18.63 -25.70 16.44
CA VAL A 161 17.45 -26.41 16.95
C VAL A 161 17.19 -27.69 16.14
N ALA A 162 17.34 -27.67 14.82
CA ALA A 162 17.16 -28.87 14.01
C ALA A 162 18.14 -29.98 14.42
N ARG A 163 19.41 -29.66 14.67
CA ARG A 163 20.42 -30.63 15.12
C ARG A 163 20.13 -31.16 16.52
N LEU A 164 19.62 -30.29 17.42
CA LEU A 164 19.20 -30.71 18.75
C LEU A 164 17.96 -31.63 18.72
N ILE A 165 17.08 -31.45 17.72
CA ILE A 165 15.96 -32.35 17.47
C ILE A 165 16.46 -33.71 16.97
N ASP A 166 17.40 -33.71 16.02
CA ASP A 166 18.01 -34.94 15.47
C ASP A 166 18.72 -35.77 16.56
N LYS A 167 19.23 -35.09 17.59
CA LYS A 167 19.86 -35.70 18.79
C LYS A 167 18.85 -36.05 19.89
N GLU A 168 17.56 -35.79 19.70
CA GLU A 168 16.51 -35.97 20.71
C GLU A 168 16.73 -35.16 22.01
N ALA A 169 17.62 -34.13 21.94
CA ALA A 169 17.95 -33.28 23.09
C ALA A 169 16.86 -32.24 23.41
N VAL A 170 15.98 -31.95 22.46
CA VAL A 170 14.89 -30.99 22.64
C VAL A 170 13.56 -31.50 22.08
N PHE A 171 12.49 -31.07 22.74
CA PHE A 171 11.13 -31.24 22.26
C PHE A 171 10.65 -29.94 21.58
N VAL A 172 9.98 -30.10 20.46
CA VAL A 172 9.31 -29.00 19.77
C VAL A 172 7.82 -29.12 19.99
N THR A 173 7.25 -28.12 20.63
CA THR A 173 5.79 -28.01 20.84
C THR A 173 5.29 -26.78 20.09
N GLU A 174 4.18 -26.92 19.39
CA GLU A 174 3.51 -25.77 18.77
C GLU A 174 2.42 -25.25 19.70
N LYS A 175 2.51 -23.98 20.05
CA LYS A 175 1.47 -23.29 20.83
C LYS A 175 0.64 -22.44 19.90
N ILE A 176 -0.68 -22.60 19.98
CA ILE A 176 -1.64 -21.77 19.30
C ILE A 176 -1.72 -20.44 20.02
N VAL A 177 -1.36 -19.33 19.40
CA VAL A 177 -1.41 -17.98 19.97
C VAL A 177 -2.45 -17.17 19.22
N ASP A 178 -3.47 -16.71 19.95
CA ASP A 178 -4.38 -15.67 19.44
C ASP A 178 -3.74 -14.31 19.72
N ASN A 179 -3.34 -13.61 18.65
CA ASN A 179 -2.64 -12.34 18.72
C ASN A 179 -3.58 -11.14 18.92
N TYR A 180 -4.90 -11.34 18.80
CA TYR A 180 -5.86 -10.26 18.97
C TYR A 180 -6.18 -10.03 20.45
N ARG A 181 -6.00 -8.79 20.89
CA ARG A 181 -6.42 -8.31 22.22
C ARG A 181 -7.32 -7.11 22.07
N PRO A 182 -8.63 -7.20 22.38
CA PRO A 182 -9.51 -6.03 22.36
C PRO A 182 -9.00 -4.97 23.35
N LYS A 183 -9.11 -3.69 22.96
CA LYS A 183 -8.89 -2.60 23.90
C LYS A 183 -10.08 -2.54 24.83
N THR A 184 -9.86 -2.72 26.11
CA THR A 184 -10.91 -2.61 27.11
C THR A 184 -10.67 -1.40 28.02
N GLU A 185 -11.71 -0.64 28.29
CA GLU A 185 -11.71 0.38 29.33
C GLU A 185 -12.56 -0.11 30.50
N VAL A 186 -12.13 0.22 31.70
CA VAL A 186 -12.90 -0.08 32.91
C VAL A 186 -13.91 1.02 33.10
N CYS A 187 -15.18 0.67 33.02
CA CYS A 187 -16.31 1.57 33.26
C CYS A 187 -16.85 1.36 34.67
N VAL A 188 -17.45 2.43 35.17
CA VAL A 188 -18.10 2.45 36.49
C VAL A 188 -19.61 2.51 36.27
N ALA A 189 -20.35 1.65 36.93
CA ALA A 189 -21.81 1.71 36.97
C ALA A 189 -22.30 1.89 38.41
N LEU A 190 -23.35 2.68 38.58
CA LEU A 190 -24.02 2.82 39.89
C LEU A 190 -24.89 1.58 40.14
N ARG A 191 -24.85 1.03 41.31
CA ARG A 191 -25.70 -0.11 41.71
C ARG A 191 -27.10 0.33 42.14
N ALA A 192 -27.74 1.12 41.35
CA ALA A 192 -29.12 1.57 41.47
C ALA A 192 -29.82 1.53 40.12
N GLU A 193 -31.10 1.29 40.10
CA GLU A 193 -31.90 1.47 38.88
C GLU A 193 -32.20 2.94 38.65
N LYS A 194 -32.29 3.35 37.39
CA LYS A 194 -32.61 4.74 37.05
C LYS A 194 -34.03 5.07 37.55
N GLY A 195 -34.16 6.11 38.36
CA GLY A 195 -35.41 6.54 38.98
C GLY A 195 -35.57 6.05 40.42
N ASP A 196 -34.70 5.18 40.94
CA ASP A 196 -34.69 4.78 42.34
C ASP A 196 -33.93 5.82 43.20
N ASN A 197 -34.59 6.89 43.53
CA ASN A 197 -34.03 7.99 44.34
C ASN A 197 -33.75 7.57 45.75
N LYS A 198 -34.47 6.59 46.32
CA LYS A 198 -34.27 6.11 47.68
C LYS A 198 -32.90 5.41 47.86
N THR A 199 -32.54 4.56 46.88
CA THR A 199 -31.23 3.91 46.88
C THR A 199 -30.10 4.91 46.70
N VAL A 200 -30.30 5.95 45.88
CA VAL A 200 -29.29 7.01 45.70
C VAL A 200 -29.13 7.83 46.99
N GLU A 201 -30.22 8.16 47.73
CA GLU A 201 -30.17 8.83 49.02
C GLU A 201 -29.45 7.97 50.08
N ASP A 202 -29.70 6.65 50.09
CA ASP A 202 -28.95 5.73 50.96
C ASP A 202 -27.42 5.73 50.64
N PHE A 203 -27.07 5.80 49.37
CA PHE A 203 -25.66 5.93 48.97
C PHE A 203 -25.03 7.23 49.47
N PHE A 204 -25.72 8.37 49.43
CA PHE A 204 -25.24 9.60 50.02
C PHE A 204 -25.08 9.47 51.55
N SER A 205 -25.99 8.79 52.22
CA SER A 205 -25.90 8.53 53.67
C SER A 205 -24.65 7.71 54.03
N LYS A 206 -24.32 6.69 53.22
CA LYS A 206 -23.12 5.83 53.40
C LYS A 206 -21.80 6.56 53.16
N VAL A 207 -21.79 7.68 52.44
CA VAL A 207 -20.56 8.44 52.13
C VAL A 207 -20.50 9.81 52.84
N LYS A 208 -21.52 10.19 53.61
CA LYS A 208 -21.67 11.53 54.26
C LYS A 208 -20.45 11.95 55.08
N GLN A 209 -19.76 10.99 55.74
CA GLN A 209 -18.53 11.26 56.51
C GLN A 209 -17.24 11.20 55.70
N ALA A 210 -17.30 10.86 54.42
CA ALA A 210 -16.13 10.64 53.57
C ALA A 210 -16.18 11.60 52.35
N LYS A 211 -15.78 12.85 52.53
CA LYS A 211 -15.87 13.95 51.54
C LYS A 211 -15.38 13.56 50.12
N LYS A 212 -14.31 12.77 50.01
CA LYS A 212 -13.79 12.33 48.72
C LYS A 212 -14.66 11.26 48.04
N GLN A 213 -15.35 10.40 48.82
CA GLN A 213 -16.31 9.43 48.28
C GLN A 213 -17.61 10.12 47.83
N GLU A 214 -18.04 11.11 48.59
CA GLU A 214 -19.18 11.96 48.20
C GLU A 214 -18.89 12.72 46.89
N ALA A 215 -17.71 13.32 46.75
CA ALA A 215 -17.26 13.94 45.54
C ALA A 215 -17.26 12.97 44.34
N ALA A 216 -16.82 11.73 44.54
CA ALA A 216 -16.85 10.72 43.50
C ALA A 216 -18.29 10.33 43.07
N LEU A 217 -19.23 10.24 44.02
CA LEU A 217 -20.63 9.97 43.72
C LEU A 217 -21.28 11.13 42.93
N LEU A 218 -21.05 12.35 43.37
CA LEU A 218 -21.54 13.56 42.66
C LEU A 218 -20.98 13.67 41.23
N ALA A 219 -19.66 13.44 41.09
CA ALA A 219 -19.00 13.44 39.79
C ALA A 219 -19.56 12.36 38.85
N TYR A 220 -19.88 11.17 39.38
CA TYR A 220 -20.50 10.11 38.60
C TYR A 220 -21.93 10.53 38.12
N LEU A 221 -22.76 11.10 38.98
CA LEU A 221 -24.10 11.52 38.64
C LEU A 221 -24.08 12.65 37.60
N ASP A 222 -23.10 13.56 37.69
CA ASP A 222 -22.87 14.64 36.72
C ASP A 222 -22.44 14.07 35.36
N LEU A 223 -21.37 13.28 35.31
CA LEU A 223 -20.81 12.68 34.09
C LEU A 223 -21.81 11.74 33.39
N SER A 224 -22.51 10.92 34.14
CA SER A 224 -23.51 10.01 33.59
C SER A 224 -24.79 10.71 33.16
N GLY A 225 -25.03 11.95 33.60
CA GLY A 225 -26.29 12.62 33.40
C GLY A 225 -27.47 11.91 34.09
N TRP A 226 -27.21 11.19 35.18
CA TRP A 226 -28.18 10.36 35.92
C TRP A 226 -29.43 11.10 36.28
N MET A 227 -29.30 12.37 36.70
CA MET A 227 -30.41 13.21 37.17
C MET A 227 -31.27 13.80 36.03
N LYS A 228 -30.88 13.63 34.77
CA LYS A 228 -31.65 14.13 33.61
C LYS A 228 -32.89 13.26 33.40
N ARG A 229 -34.10 13.88 33.46
CA ARG A 229 -35.35 13.22 33.10
C ARG A 229 -35.29 12.80 31.62
N ASN A 230 -35.71 11.60 31.31
CA ASN A 230 -35.81 11.03 29.95
C ASN A 230 -34.50 10.80 29.14
N ALA A 231 -33.34 10.80 29.79
CA ALA A 231 -32.08 10.43 29.14
C ALA A 231 -31.54 9.10 29.72
N THR A 232 -31.09 8.19 28.89
CA THR A 232 -30.29 7.02 29.33
C THR A 232 -28.98 7.52 29.93
N PRO A 233 -28.54 7.00 31.13
CA PRO A 233 -27.26 7.41 31.68
C PRO A 233 -26.10 7.11 30.73
N LYS A 234 -25.21 8.07 30.57
CA LYS A 234 -24.00 7.88 29.79
C LYS A 234 -23.04 6.97 30.56
N GLU A 235 -22.32 6.16 29.87
CA GLU A 235 -21.25 5.36 30.46
C GLU A 235 -20.11 6.25 30.93
N VAL A 236 -19.59 5.95 32.11
CA VAL A 236 -18.53 6.70 32.78
C VAL A 236 -17.31 5.80 32.91
N THR A 237 -16.20 6.17 32.28
CA THR A 237 -14.93 5.44 32.47
C THR A 237 -14.35 5.74 33.85
N LYS A 238 -13.67 4.75 34.42
CA LYS A 238 -13.00 4.88 35.72
C LYS A 238 -12.04 6.08 35.74
N ASP A 239 -11.28 6.27 34.64
CA ASP A 239 -10.28 7.33 34.56
C ASP A 239 -10.94 8.72 34.45
N ALA A 240 -12.04 8.86 33.70
CA ALA A 240 -12.83 10.11 33.64
C ALA A 240 -13.41 10.45 35.03
N LEU A 241 -13.90 9.44 35.75
CA LEU A 241 -14.42 9.64 37.11
C LEU A 241 -13.33 10.10 38.08
N ILE A 242 -12.18 9.44 38.05
CA ILE A 242 -11.03 9.78 38.89
C ILE A 242 -10.58 11.23 38.62
N LYS A 243 -10.48 11.60 37.36
CA LYS A 243 -10.06 12.94 36.91
C LYS A 243 -11.10 14.03 37.31
N ARG A 244 -12.38 13.74 37.15
CA ARG A 244 -13.46 14.72 37.42
C ARG A 244 -13.68 14.93 38.89
N ALA A 245 -13.55 13.85 39.68
CA ALA A 245 -13.74 13.88 41.15
C ALA A 245 -12.46 14.24 41.91
N GLU A 246 -11.32 14.34 41.25
CA GLU A 246 -9.98 14.55 41.80
C GLU A 246 -9.65 13.55 42.94
N VAL A 247 -10.02 12.28 42.75
CA VAL A 247 -9.84 11.20 43.73
C VAL A 247 -8.84 10.17 43.25
N SER A 248 -8.35 9.36 44.15
CA SER A 248 -7.43 8.26 43.86
C SER A 248 -8.18 6.93 43.69
N LEU A 249 -7.53 5.95 42.99
CA LEU A 249 -8.07 4.62 42.75
C LEU A 249 -8.58 3.89 44.02
N PRO A 250 -7.89 3.93 45.17
CA PRO A 250 -8.40 3.32 46.39
C PRO A 250 -9.78 3.81 46.82
N ILE A 251 -10.14 5.08 46.52
CA ILE A 251 -11.46 5.63 46.86
C ILE A 251 -12.54 4.98 46.00
N ILE A 252 -12.31 4.79 44.74
CA ILE A 252 -13.26 4.09 43.84
C ILE A 252 -13.42 2.64 44.30
N ASN A 253 -12.32 1.95 44.62
CA ASN A 253 -12.38 0.58 45.16
C ASN A 253 -13.14 0.47 46.50
N ALA A 254 -13.00 1.47 47.38
CA ALA A 254 -13.78 1.54 48.62
C ALA A 254 -15.27 1.72 48.33
N MET A 255 -15.65 2.50 47.29
CA MET A 255 -17.05 2.63 46.88
C MET A 255 -17.62 1.36 46.27
N VAL A 256 -16.78 0.60 45.55
CA VAL A 256 -17.15 -0.75 45.08
C VAL A 256 -17.38 -1.70 46.26
N ALA A 257 -16.50 -1.69 47.24
CA ALA A 257 -16.65 -2.51 48.46
C ALA A 257 -17.89 -2.15 49.29
N LYS A 258 -18.30 -0.87 49.30
CA LYS A 258 -19.55 -0.38 49.92
C LYS A 258 -20.82 -0.70 49.11
N GLY A 259 -20.68 -1.36 47.96
CA GLY A 259 -21.80 -1.71 47.07
C GLY A 259 -22.48 -0.53 46.39
N ILE A 260 -21.78 0.63 46.28
CA ILE A 260 -22.28 1.83 45.60
C ILE A 260 -21.98 1.77 44.08
N PHE A 261 -20.75 1.40 43.73
CA PHE A 261 -20.32 1.23 42.34
C PHE A 261 -20.08 -0.25 42.00
N SER A 262 -20.18 -0.56 40.72
CA SER A 262 -19.65 -1.79 40.13
C SER A 262 -18.71 -1.42 38.98
N LEU A 263 -17.64 -2.21 38.83
CA LEU A 263 -16.69 -2.04 37.74
C LEU A 263 -16.94 -3.14 36.72
N TYR A 264 -16.98 -2.75 35.45
CA TYR A 264 -17.05 -3.69 34.36
C TYR A 264 -16.09 -3.29 33.22
N LYS A 265 -15.58 -4.27 32.48
CA LYS A 265 -14.75 -4.03 31.32
C LYS A 265 -15.64 -3.86 30.09
N LYS A 266 -15.46 -2.77 29.39
CA LYS A 266 -16.10 -2.52 28.09
C LYS A 266 -15.06 -2.53 27.01
N GLU A 267 -15.32 -3.25 25.92
CA GLU A 267 -14.52 -3.11 24.72
C GLU A 267 -14.75 -1.73 24.10
N VAL A 268 -13.67 -1.01 23.87
CA VAL A 268 -13.71 0.33 23.25
C VAL A 268 -12.94 0.33 21.95
N ASN A 269 -13.46 1.09 20.99
CA ASN A 269 -12.74 1.33 19.75
C ASN A 269 -11.43 2.07 20.05
N ARG A 270 -10.34 1.63 19.44
CA ARG A 270 -9.03 2.29 19.53
C ARG A 270 -8.98 3.63 18.81
N PHE A 271 -9.97 3.90 17.95
CA PHE A 271 -10.06 5.10 17.14
C PHE A 271 -10.89 6.17 17.87
N HIS A 272 -10.23 6.97 18.72
CA HIS A 272 -10.75 8.25 19.15
C HIS A 272 -9.87 9.34 18.55
N LEU A 273 -10.35 9.96 17.46
CA LEU A 273 -9.97 11.32 17.11
C LEU A 273 -10.83 12.23 18.00
N ASP A 274 -10.24 13.25 18.61
CA ASP A 274 -10.95 14.15 19.51
C ASP A 274 -12.32 14.57 18.96
N ASN A 275 -13.35 14.44 19.79
CA ASN A 275 -14.75 14.76 19.45
C ASN A 275 -14.95 16.27 19.24
N GLY A 276 -14.42 16.80 18.13
CA GLY A 276 -14.78 18.11 17.61
C GLY A 276 -16.24 18.07 17.08
N SER A 277 -16.94 19.19 17.16
CA SER A 277 -18.25 19.32 16.51
C SER A 277 -18.15 19.05 15.01
N ILE A 278 -19.02 18.18 14.49
CA ILE A 278 -19.12 17.94 13.05
C ILE A 278 -19.46 19.27 12.37
N THR A 279 -18.64 19.67 11.40
CA THR A 279 -18.88 20.88 10.62
C THR A 279 -19.63 20.55 9.32
N ALA A 280 -20.48 21.46 8.88
CA ALA A 280 -21.11 21.35 7.58
C ALA A 280 -20.06 21.33 6.46
N LEU A 281 -20.39 20.68 5.34
CA LEU A 281 -19.54 20.69 4.16
C LEU A 281 -19.41 22.12 3.61
N ASN A 282 -18.22 22.46 3.13
CA ASN A 282 -18.02 23.70 2.40
C ASN A 282 -18.86 23.70 1.12
N PRO A 283 -19.49 24.81 0.75
CA PRO A 283 -20.20 24.90 -0.52
C PRO A 283 -19.23 24.69 -1.70
N LEU A 284 -19.68 24.01 -2.72
CA LEU A 284 -18.93 23.87 -3.95
C LEU A 284 -18.90 25.21 -4.71
N SER A 285 -17.75 25.54 -5.31
CA SER A 285 -17.69 26.64 -6.27
C SER A 285 -18.49 26.29 -7.53
N GLU A 286 -18.83 27.28 -8.34
CA GLU A 286 -19.61 27.07 -9.56
C GLU A 286 -18.99 25.99 -10.49
N PRO A 287 -17.68 26.00 -10.81
CA PRO A 287 -17.08 24.93 -11.61
C PRO A 287 -17.14 23.55 -10.94
N GLN A 288 -16.99 23.49 -9.61
CA GLN A 288 -17.07 22.26 -8.84
C GLN A 288 -18.51 21.73 -8.80
N GLN A 289 -19.51 22.61 -8.63
CA GLN A 289 -20.91 22.22 -8.64
C GLN A 289 -21.28 21.64 -10.02
N LYS A 290 -20.88 22.31 -11.09
CA LYS A 290 -21.09 21.81 -12.45
C LYS A 290 -20.49 20.42 -12.65
N ALA A 291 -19.24 20.23 -12.24
CA ALA A 291 -18.58 18.92 -12.33
C ALA A 291 -19.27 17.85 -11.45
N TYR A 292 -19.74 18.22 -10.26
CA TYR A 292 -20.52 17.33 -9.40
C TYR A 292 -21.82 16.90 -10.08
N ASP A 293 -22.57 17.82 -10.65
CA ASP A 293 -23.83 17.54 -11.33
C ASP A 293 -23.60 16.67 -12.58
N GLU A 294 -22.54 16.95 -13.37
CA GLU A 294 -22.13 16.12 -14.49
C GLU A 294 -21.74 14.69 -14.06
N ILE A 295 -21.07 14.51 -12.91
CA ILE A 295 -20.75 13.18 -12.37
C ILE A 295 -22.04 12.44 -12.00
N ILE A 296 -22.97 13.11 -11.32
CA ILE A 296 -24.25 12.47 -10.92
C ILE A 296 -25.06 12.07 -12.16
N GLU A 297 -25.10 12.91 -13.19
CA GLU A 297 -25.77 12.59 -14.46
C GLU A 297 -25.10 11.40 -15.15
N THR A 298 -23.78 11.44 -15.26
CA THR A 298 -22.99 10.36 -15.87
C THR A 298 -23.22 9.03 -15.15
N PHE A 299 -23.36 9.06 -13.83
CA PHE A 299 -23.64 7.84 -13.05
C PHE A 299 -25.01 7.20 -13.34
N LYS A 300 -25.92 7.84 -14.01
CA LYS A 300 -27.16 7.20 -14.47
C LYS A 300 -26.90 6.19 -15.57
N GLU A 301 -25.98 6.49 -16.49
CA GLU A 301 -25.67 5.65 -17.65
C GLU A 301 -24.42 4.80 -17.45
N GLN A 302 -23.40 5.35 -16.78
CA GLN A 302 -22.10 4.73 -16.56
C GLN A 302 -21.89 4.36 -15.10
N ASN A 303 -21.22 3.22 -14.85
CA ASN A 303 -20.87 2.83 -13.47
C ASN A 303 -19.48 3.37 -13.04
N ILE A 304 -18.67 3.78 -14.01
CA ILE A 304 -17.31 4.29 -13.77
C ILE A 304 -17.20 5.63 -14.48
N THR A 305 -16.75 6.65 -13.76
CA THR A 305 -16.51 7.99 -14.28
C THR A 305 -15.09 8.44 -13.96
N LEU A 306 -14.41 9.03 -14.93
CA LEU A 306 -13.12 9.70 -14.74
C LEU A 306 -13.39 11.20 -14.52
N LEU A 307 -12.96 11.73 -13.38
CA LEU A 307 -12.85 13.16 -13.14
C LEU A 307 -11.43 13.61 -13.47
N HIS A 308 -11.25 14.19 -14.64
CA HIS A 308 -9.99 14.81 -15.07
C HIS A 308 -9.99 16.27 -14.60
N GLY A 309 -9.34 16.53 -13.50
CA GLY A 309 -9.30 17.88 -12.89
C GLY A 309 -7.87 18.35 -12.65
N VAL A 310 -7.53 19.55 -13.07
CA VAL A 310 -6.20 20.15 -12.87
C VAL A 310 -5.77 20.11 -11.40
N THR A 311 -4.47 20.22 -11.14
CA THR A 311 -3.95 20.32 -9.77
C THR A 311 -4.56 21.50 -9.04
N SER A 312 -4.92 21.33 -7.75
CA SER A 312 -5.57 22.37 -6.94
C SER A 312 -6.95 22.85 -7.44
N SER A 313 -7.65 22.03 -8.24
CA SER A 313 -9.04 22.34 -8.64
C SER A 313 -10.09 22.05 -7.55
N GLY A 314 -9.66 21.45 -6.43
CA GLY A 314 -10.55 21.10 -5.33
C GLY A 314 -11.32 19.79 -5.53
N LYS A 315 -10.80 18.82 -6.28
CA LYS A 315 -11.40 17.49 -6.46
C LYS A 315 -11.85 16.86 -5.14
N THR A 316 -11.08 17.04 -4.07
CA THR A 316 -11.38 16.49 -2.74
C THR A 316 -12.72 17.01 -2.18
N GLU A 317 -13.13 18.25 -2.48
CA GLU A 317 -14.45 18.75 -2.07
C GLU A 317 -15.56 18.00 -2.80
N ILE A 318 -15.42 17.79 -4.09
CA ILE A 318 -16.37 16.99 -4.88
C ILE A 318 -16.49 15.58 -4.30
N TYR A 319 -15.35 14.94 -3.97
CA TYR A 319 -15.34 13.61 -3.34
C TYR A 319 -16.11 13.63 -2.01
N THR A 320 -15.88 14.65 -1.19
CA THR A 320 -16.53 14.78 0.12
C THR A 320 -18.05 14.90 -0.03
N HIS A 321 -18.54 15.66 -1.00
CA HIS A 321 -19.96 15.76 -1.31
C HIS A 321 -20.57 14.46 -1.85
N LEU A 322 -19.84 13.72 -2.69
CA LEU A 322 -20.30 12.42 -3.19
C LEU A 322 -20.36 11.37 -2.07
N ILE A 323 -19.39 11.39 -1.16
CA ILE A 323 -19.38 10.53 0.03
C ILE A 323 -20.59 10.87 0.91
N ASP A 324 -20.83 12.14 1.21
CA ASP A 324 -21.95 12.57 2.03
C ASP A 324 -23.31 12.15 1.44
N ASN A 325 -23.46 12.30 0.11
CA ASN A 325 -24.63 11.82 -0.61
C ASN A 325 -24.85 10.30 -0.40
N ALA A 326 -23.79 9.50 -0.53
CA ALA A 326 -23.86 8.06 -0.30
C ALA A 326 -24.23 7.73 1.16
N LEU A 327 -23.61 8.42 2.13
CA LEU A 327 -23.89 8.22 3.57
C LEU A 327 -25.34 8.60 3.94
N LYS A 328 -25.88 9.68 3.38
CA LYS A 328 -27.29 10.08 3.55
C LYS A 328 -28.28 9.05 3.02
N ARG A 329 -27.87 8.29 2.00
CA ARG A 329 -28.66 7.17 1.45
C ARG A 329 -28.48 5.87 2.24
N GLY A 330 -27.79 5.88 3.38
CA GLY A 330 -27.54 4.70 4.21
C GLY A 330 -26.51 3.73 3.61
N LEU A 331 -25.67 4.19 2.66
CA LEU A 331 -24.65 3.40 1.99
C LEU A 331 -23.27 3.62 2.61
N GLN A 332 -22.36 2.69 2.32
CA GLN A 332 -20.94 2.78 2.69
C GLN A 332 -20.14 3.35 1.52
N ALA A 333 -19.06 4.06 1.83
CA ALA A 333 -18.14 4.63 0.85
C ALA A 333 -16.72 4.10 1.07
N LEU A 334 -16.01 3.78 -0.02
CA LEU A 334 -14.58 3.49 0.00
C LEU A 334 -13.84 4.64 -0.71
N TYR A 335 -12.96 5.31 0.02
CA TYR A 335 -12.10 6.35 -0.53
C TYR A 335 -10.65 5.86 -0.53
N LEU A 336 -10.16 5.43 -1.69
CA LEU A 336 -8.80 4.97 -1.90
C LEU A 336 -7.88 6.15 -2.19
N VAL A 337 -6.79 6.21 -1.46
CA VAL A 337 -5.73 7.20 -1.64
C VAL A 337 -4.37 6.49 -1.74
N PRO A 338 -3.39 7.06 -2.46
CA PRO A 338 -2.01 6.58 -2.40
C PRO A 338 -1.47 6.60 -0.96
N GLU A 339 -0.63 5.63 -0.61
CA GLU A 339 -0.13 5.50 0.77
C GLU A 339 0.54 6.78 1.31
N ILE A 340 1.24 7.51 0.44
CA ILE A 340 1.89 8.79 0.77
C ILE A 340 0.87 9.93 0.93
N ALA A 341 -0.26 9.87 0.23
CA ALA A 341 -1.30 10.91 0.28
C ALA A 341 -2.20 10.81 1.52
N LEU A 342 -2.17 9.70 2.25
CA LEU A 342 -2.90 9.54 3.51
C LEU A 342 -2.21 10.33 4.62
N THR A 343 -2.33 11.65 4.56
CA THR A 343 -1.72 12.57 5.51
C THR A 343 -2.64 12.86 6.69
N THR A 344 -2.05 13.32 7.79
CA THR A 344 -2.80 13.78 8.97
C THR A 344 -3.77 14.93 8.60
N GLN A 345 -3.38 15.82 7.67
CA GLN A 345 -4.22 16.91 7.20
C GLN A 345 -5.50 16.41 6.52
N LEU A 346 -5.39 15.44 5.59
CA LEU A 346 -6.54 14.87 4.90
C LEU A 346 -7.48 14.15 5.87
N THR A 347 -6.92 13.35 6.77
CA THR A 347 -7.72 12.61 7.75
C THR A 347 -8.43 13.52 8.74
N GLN A 348 -7.79 14.58 9.23
CA GLN A 348 -8.39 15.58 10.10
C GLN A 348 -9.52 16.36 9.40
N ARG A 349 -9.31 16.74 8.12
CA ARG A 349 -10.33 17.41 7.33
C ARG A 349 -11.57 16.55 7.16
N LEU A 350 -11.41 15.29 6.80
CA LEU A 350 -12.54 14.36 6.65
C LEU A 350 -13.20 14.05 8.01
N HIS A 351 -12.43 13.97 9.08
CA HIS A 351 -12.98 13.76 10.42
C HIS A 351 -13.87 14.91 10.88
N LYS A 352 -13.51 16.16 10.57
CA LYS A 352 -14.38 17.33 10.83
C LYS A 352 -15.75 17.22 10.15
N ASN A 353 -15.80 16.58 8.97
CA ASN A 353 -17.03 16.45 8.20
C ASN A 353 -17.86 15.20 8.58
N PHE A 354 -17.19 14.08 8.86
CA PHE A 354 -17.86 12.79 9.03
C PHE A 354 -17.84 12.23 10.45
N GLY A 355 -17.00 12.77 11.34
CA GLY A 355 -16.88 12.33 12.73
C GLY A 355 -16.61 10.83 12.85
N ASP A 356 -17.36 10.14 13.73
CA ASP A 356 -17.21 8.70 13.99
C ASP A 356 -17.60 7.79 12.83
N ARG A 357 -18.23 8.34 11.76
CA ARG A 357 -18.49 7.61 10.51
C ARG A 357 -17.25 7.45 9.64
N LEU A 358 -16.15 8.16 9.94
CA LEU A 358 -14.88 8.00 9.26
C LEU A 358 -14.09 6.84 9.86
N LEU A 359 -13.71 5.87 9.03
CA LEU A 359 -12.80 4.78 9.36
C LEU A 359 -11.52 4.94 8.54
N ILE A 360 -10.37 4.84 9.18
CA ILE A 360 -9.07 4.99 8.53
C ILE A 360 -8.38 3.62 8.51
N TYR A 361 -7.96 3.14 7.31
CA TYR A 361 -7.35 1.82 7.17
C TYR A 361 -6.06 1.88 6.38
N HIS A 362 -4.91 1.64 7.05
CA HIS A 362 -3.61 1.63 6.39
C HIS A 362 -2.60 0.67 7.06
N SER A 363 -1.48 0.42 6.38
CA SER A 363 -0.43 -0.52 6.78
C SER A 363 0.32 -0.16 8.07
N LYS A 364 0.33 1.14 8.46
CA LYS A 364 0.98 1.62 9.70
C LYS A 364 0.15 1.38 10.96
N PHE A 365 -1.11 0.98 10.81
CA PHE A 365 -1.92 0.59 11.96
C PHE A 365 -1.49 -0.76 12.51
N SER A 366 -1.60 -0.93 13.83
CA SER A 366 -1.38 -2.20 14.47
C SER A 366 -2.37 -3.25 13.95
N ASP A 367 -1.99 -4.53 14.03
CA ASP A 367 -2.87 -5.61 13.60
C ASP A 367 -4.21 -5.61 14.36
N ASN A 368 -4.20 -5.23 15.63
CA ASN A 368 -5.41 -5.13 16.44
C ASN A 368 -6.36 -4.04 15.93
N GLU A 369 -5.85 -2.86 15.55
CA GLU A 369 -6.66 -1.79 14.97
C GLU A 369 -7.30 -2.22 13.65
N ARG A 370 -6.55 -2.95 12.82
CA ARG A 370 -7.07 -3.48 11.55
C ARG A 370 -8.16 -4.53 11.78
N VAL A 371 -8.05 -5.36 12.82
CA VAL A 371 -9.09 -6.31 13.23
C VAL A 371 -10.34 -5.59 13.72
N ASP A 372 -10.19 -4.51 14.51
CA ASP A 372 -11.33 -3.74 15.00
C ASP A 372 -12.17 -3.14 13.85
N ILE A 373 -11.50 -2.58 12.82
CA ILE A 373 -12.19 -2.06 11.63
C ILE A 373 -12.87 -3.20 10.86
N TRP A 374 -12.19 -4.33 10.69
CA TRP A 374 -12.76 -5.50 10.02
C TRP A 374 -14.04 -5.96 10.73
N LYS A 375 -14.00 -6.15 12.05
CA LYS A 375 -15.16 -6.55 12.85
C LYS A 375 -16.28 -5.52 12.81
N LYS A 376 -15.96 -4.21 12.87
CA LYS A 376 -16.95 -3.14 12.77
C LYS A 376 -17.71 -3.22 11.44
N LEU A 377 -17.00 -3.36 10.32
CA LEU A 377 -17.63 -3.50 9.00
C LEU A 377 -18.37 -4.81 8.85
N LEU A 378 -17.87 -5.90 9.43
CA LEU A 378 -18.47 -7.23 9.37
C LEU A 378 -19.82 -7.27 10.11
N HIS A 379 -19.92 -6.65 11.28
CA HIS A 379 -21.12 -6.77 12.12
C HIS A 379 -22.09 -5.58 12.01
N SER A 380 -21.68 -4.48 11.34
CA SER A 380 -22.52 -3.31 11.14
C SER A 380 -22.83 -3.05 9.66
N ASN A 381 -24.08 -2.66 9.38
CA ASN A 381 -24.49 -2.14 8.08
C ASN A 381 -24.67 -0.61 8.11
N GLU A 382 -24.16 0.05 9.15
CA GLU A 382 -24.22 1.50 9.27
C GLU A 382 -23.48 2.19 8.13
N SER A 383 -24.00 3.35 7.74
CA SER A 383 -23.34 4.18 6.75
C SER A 383 -22.03 4.74 7.30
N CYS A 384 -20.95 4.46 6.62
CA CYS A 384 -19.61 4.91 6.99
C CYS A 384 -18.75 5.13 5.75
N VAL A 385 -17.72 5.96 5.90
CA VAL A 385 -16.69 6.11 4.90
C VAL A 385 -15.38 5.47 5.40
N VAL A 386 -14.81 4.62 4.58
CA VAL A 386 -13.47 4.08 4.81
C VAL A 386 -12.49 4.83 3.91
N ILE A 387 -11.58 5.59 4.52
CA ILE A 387 -10.40 6.08 3.79
C ILE A 387 -9.26 5.10 3.99
N GLY A 388 -8.63 4.71 2.91
CA GLY A 388 -7.55 3.75 3.03
C GLY A 388 -6.68 3.61 1.79
N VAL A 389 -5.63 2.81 1.94
CA VAL A 389 -4.68 2.48 0.90
C VAL A 389 -5.08 1.17 0.21
N ARG A 390 -4.25 0.67 -0.69
CA ARG A 390 -4.55 -0.51 -1.54
C ARG A 390 -5.18 -1.71 -0.81
N SER A 391 -4.80 -2.01 0.43
CA SER A 391 -5.36 -3.16 1.18
C SER A 391 -6.81 -2.99 1.62
N SER A 392 -7.35 -1.77 1.57
CA SER A 392 -8.74 -1.47 1.96
C SER A 392 -9.79 -2.10 1.05
N VAL A 393 -9.42 -2.51 -0.16
CA VAL A 393 -10.33 -3.22 -1.08
C VAL A 393 -10.76 -4.60 -0.57
N PHE A 394 -10.04 -5.16 0.41
CA PHE A 394 -10.37 -6.47 1.00
C PHE A 394 -11.36 -6.39 2.16
N LEU A 395 -11.72 -5.21 2.63
CA LEU A 395 -12.61 -5.05 3.77
C LEU A 395 -14.02 -5.59 3.52
N PRO A 396 -14.71 -6.11 4.56
CA PRO A 396 -16.03 -6.75 4.44
C PRO A 396 -17.16 -5.72 4.37
N PHE A 397 -17.26 -4.97 3.29
CA PHE A 397 -18.36 -4.04 3.06
C PHE A 397 -19.70 -4.78 2.95
N GLY A 398 -20.75 -4.24 3.57
CA GLY A 398 -22.11 -4.78 3.47
C GLY A 398 -22.97 -4.06 2.41
N LYS A 399 -22.90 -2.73 2.38
CA LYS A 399 -23.71 -1.87 1.51
C LYS A 399 -22.84 -0.82 0.81
N LEU A 400 -21.80 -1.26 0.11
CA LEU A 400 -20.93 -0.33 -0.63
C LEU A 400 -21.72 0.37 -1.74
N GLY A 401 -21.77 1.70 -1.72
CA GLY A 401 -22.51 2.50 -2.70
C GLY A 401 -21.63 3.33 -3.62
N ILE A 402 -20.45 3.72 -3.15
CA ILE A 402 -19.51 4.49 -3.95
C ILE A 402 -18.06 4.08 -3.63
N VAL A 403 -17.25 4.05 -4.66
CA VAL A 403 -15.78 3.90 -4.56
C VAL A 403 -15.14 5.11 -5.23
N ILE A 404 -14.26 5.78 -4.52
CA ILE A 404 -13.47 6.90 -5.05
C ILE A 404 -12.01 6.47 -5.04
N VAL A 405 -11.33 6.63 -6.17
CA VAL A 405 -9.91 6.37 -6.31
C VAL A 405 -9.22 7.68 -6.69
N ASP A 406 -8.55 8.28 -5.72
CA ASP A 406 -7.80 9.51 -5.95
C ASP A 406 -6.43 9.22 -6.54
N GLU A 407 -5.94 10.13 -7.38
CA GLU A 407 -4.68 9.96 -8.11
C GLU A 407 -4.61 8.56 -8.78
N GLU A 408 -5.61 8.20 -9.58
CA GLU A 408 -5.81 6.85 -10.12
C GLU A 408 -4.62 6.30 -10.91
N HIS A 409 -3.80 7.21 -11.45
CA HIS A 409 -2.59 6.89 -12.21
C HIS A 409 -1.43 6.37 -11.36
N GLU A 410 -1.57 6.44 -10.02
CA GLU A 410 -0.48 6.15 -9.10
C GLU A 410 -0.03 4.69 -9.13
N THR A 411 1.28 4.50 -9.31
CA THR A 411 1.89 3.17 -9.36
C THR A 411 1.85 2.43 -8.03
N SER A 412 1.71 3.14 -6.90
CA SER A 412 1.62 2.55 -5.57
C SER A 412 0.34 1.72 -5.33
N TYR A 413 -0.67 1.87 -6.18
CA TYR A 413 -1.83 0.98 -6.16
C TYR A 413 -1.49 -0.45 -6.61
N LYS A 414 -0.41 -0.65 -7.37
CA LYS A 414 0.08 -1.96 -7.74
C LYS A 414 0.93 -2.55 -6.63
N GLN A 415 0.56 -3.72 -6.12
CA GLN A 415 1.39 -4.50 -5.22
C GLN A 415 2.42 -5.28 -6.03
N GLN A 416 3.70 -5.08 -5.75
CA GLN A 416 4.77 -5.80 -6.43
C GLN A 416 5.17 -7.07 -5.68
N ASP A 417 5.34 -6.96 -4.36
CA ASP A 417 5.69 -8.05 -3.46
C ASP A 417 5.14 -7.77 -2.06
N PRO A 418 4.66 -8.78 -1.33
CA PRO A 418 4.44 -10.18 -1.74
C PRO A 418 3.24 -10.36 -2.69
N ALA A 419 3.03 -11.57 -3.20
CA ALA A 419 1.78 -11.92 -3.89
C ALA A 419 0.56 -11.77 -2.94
N PRO A 420 -0.65 -11.50 -3.49
CA PRO A 420 -1.02 -11.28 -4.89
C PRO A 420 -0.47 -9.95 -5.44
N ARG A 421 -0.01 -9.96 -6.70
CA ARG A 421 0.50 -8.75 -7.38
C ARG A 421 -0.64 -7.98 -8.04
N TYR A 422 -1.65 -7.65 -7.26
CA TYR A 422 -2.86 -6.98 -7.73
C TYR A 422 -2.67 -5.45 -7.84
N ASN A 423 -3.49 -4.83 -8.69
CA ASN A 423 -3.65 -3.38 -8.72
C ASN A 423 -4.94 -3.00 -7.97
N ALA A 424 -4.83 -2.21 -6.91
CA ALA A 424 -5.97 -1.88 -6.05
C ALA A 424 -7.00 -0.99 -6.76
N ARG A 425 -6.59 -0.11 -7.69
CA ARG A 425 -7.51 0.66 -8.54
C ARG A 425 -8.40 -0.30 -9.33
N ASP A 426 -7.81 -1.23 -10.06
CA ASP A 426 -8.55 -2.16 -10.91
C ASP A 426 -9.38 -3.14 -10.08
N ALA A 427 -8.84 -3.59 -8.94
CA ALA A 427 -9.58 -4.42 -7.99
C ALA A 427 -10.78 -3.67 -7.39
N ALA A 428 -10.65 -2.38 -7.12
CA ALA A 428 -11.74 -1.54 -6.61
C ALA A 428 -12.89 -1.38 -7.62
N LEU A 429 -12.59 -1.30 -8.93
CA LEU A 429 -13.60 -1.30 -9.98
C LEU A 429 -14.44 -2.58 -9.96
N ILE A 430 -13.79 -3.72 -9.78
CA ILE A 430 -14.47 -5.03 -9.73
C ILE A 430 -15.25 -5.17 -8.43
N LEU A 431 -14.69 -4.77 -7.29
CA LEU A 431 -15.39 -4.75 -6.02
C LEU A 431 -16.67 -3.90 -6.11
N ALA A 432 -16.55 -2.68 -6.65
CA ALA A 432 -17.69 -1.80 -6.87
C ALA A 432 -18.75 -2.46 -7.76
N SER A 433 -18.34 -3.05 -8.87
CA SER A 433 -19.24 -3.78 -9.77
C SER A 433 -19.98 -4.93 -9.07
N MET A 434 -19.30 -5.70 -8.21
CA MET A 434 -19.90 -6.79 -7.44
C MET A 434 -20.92 -6.30 -6.40
N HIS A 435 -20.79 -5.06 -5.93
CA HIS A 435 -21.75 -4.41 -5.01
C HIS A 435 -22.81 -3.56 -5.71
N GLY A 436 -22.74 -3.39 -7.03
CA GLY A 436 -23.60 -2.43 -7.76
C GLY A 436 -23.26 -0.96 -7.42
N ALA A 437 -22.08 -0.71 -6.87
CA ALA A 437 -21.61 0.62 -6.48
C ALA A 437 -21.09 1.42 -7.68
N LYS A 438 -21.17 2.74 -7.61
CA LYS A 438 -20.56 3.65 -8.58
C LYS A 438 -19.09 3.88 -8.27
N THR A 439 -18.29 4.14 -9.29
CA THR A 439 -16.85 4.41 -9.10
C THR A 439 -16.46 5.73 -9.75
N LEU A 440 -15.77 6.57 -8.97
CA LEU A 440 -15.12 7.78 -9.46
C LEU A 440 -13.62 7.60 -9.43
N LEU A 441 -12.97 7.75 -10.56
CA LEU A 441 -11.52 7.82 -10.71
C LEU A 441 -11.12 9.29 -10.83
N GLY A 442 -10.27 9.78 -9.94
CA GLY A 442 -9.85 11.17 -9.96
C GLY A 442 -8.36 11.32 -10.26
N SER A 443 -8.01 12.23 -11.15
CA SER A 443 -6.61 12.57 -11.44
C SER A 443 -6.47 13.91 -12.12
N ALA A 444 -5.32 14.55 -11.94
CA ALA A 444 -4.90 15.70 -12.75
C ALA A 444 -4.17 15.23 -14.02
N THR A 445 -3.56 14.07 -13.96
CA THR A 445 -2.78 13.44 -15.03
C THR A 445 -3.22 11.98 -15.14
N PRO A 446 -4.41 11.69 -15.70
CA PRO A 446 -4.93 10.35 -15.80
C PRO A 446 -3.95 9.37 -16.45
N SER A 447 -4.03 8.09 -16.11
CA SER A 447 -3.27 7.09 -16.85
C SER A 447 -3.79 6.97 -18.29
N ILE A 448 -2.87 6.72 -19.22
CA ILE A 448 -3.22 6.58 -20.64
C ILE A 448 -4.34 5.53 -20.84
N GLN A 449 -4.29 4.43 -20.08
CA GLN A 449 -5.31 3.38 -20.16
C GLN A 449 -6.69 3.86 -19.67
N THR A 450 -6.74 4.61 -18.57
CA THR A 450 -8.01 5.12 -18.02
C THR A 450 -8.60 6.18 -18.94
N TYR A 451 -7.77 7.12 -19.41
CA TYR A 451 -8.22 8.16 -20.32
C TYR A 451 -8.72 7.59 -21.65
N TYR A 452 -8.02 6.59 -22.22
CA TYR A 452 -8.46 5.87 -23.42
C TYR A 452 -9.84 5.21 -23.24
N LYS A 453 -10.09 4.61 -22.07
CA LYS A 453 -11.41 4.02 -21.77
C LYS A 453 -12.50 5.08 -21.65
N ALA A 454 -12.16 6.24 -21.09
CA ALA A 454 -13.10 7.36 -20.98
C ALA A 454 -13.39 7.99 -22.36
N GLU A 455 -12.35 8.25 -23.17
CA GLU A 455 -12.52 8.79 -24.52
C GLU A 455 -13.27 7.82 -25.45
N SER A 456 -13.08 6.51 -25.29
CA SER A 456 -13.82 5.48 -26.05
C SER A 456 -15.25 5.23 -25.55
N GLY A 457 -15.76 6.00 -24.59
CA GLY A 457 -17.12 5.87 -24.04
C GLY A 457 -17.34 4.68 -23.13
N LYS A 458 -16.29 3.92 -22.74
CA LYS A 458 -16.40 2.84 -21.77
C LYS A 458 -16.53 3.34 -20.34
N TYR A 459 -16.00 4.52 -20.06
CA TYR A 459 -16.13 5.25 -18.79
C TYR A 459 -16.72 6.63 -19.09
N GLY A 460 -17.42 7.21 -18.13
CA GLY A 460 -17.77 8.62 -18.19
C GLY A 460 -16.53 9.50 -18.10
N LEU A 461 -16.57 10.68 -18.67
CA LEU A 461 -15.51 11.68 -18.61
C LEU A 461 -16.06 13.02 -18.18
N VAL A 462 -15.61 13.52 -17.06
CA VAL A 462 -15.93 14.85 -16.54
C VAL A 462 -14.65 15.65 -16.39
N ASN A 463 -14.64 16.89 -16.86
CA ASN A 463 -13.47 17.74 -16.85
C ASN A 463 -13.64 18.89 -15.85
N LEU A 464 -12.60 19.15 -15.03
CA LEU A 464 -12.52 20.28 -14.12
C LEU A 464 -11.24 21.07 -14.42
N SER A 465 -11.31 21.95 -15.42
CA SER A 465 -10.15 22.61 -16.03
C SER A 465 -9.66 23.86 -15.29
N THR A 466 -10.41 24.34 -14.29
CA THR A 466 -10.07 25.55 -13.54
C THR A 466 -9.52 25.22 -12.17
N ARG A 467 -8.48 25.95 -11.74
CA ARG A 467 -8.03 25.93 -10.35
C ARG A 467 -9.03 26.63 -9.44
N PHE A 468 -9.05 26.22 -8.18
CA PHE A 468 -9.84 26.91 -7.15
C PHE A 468 -9.38 28.38 -7.04
N GLU A 469 -10.31 29.31 -6.90
CA GLU A 469 -10.09 30.76 -6.88
C GLU A 469 -9.48 31.36 -8.17
N GLY A 470 -9.49 30.62 -9.29
CA GLY A 470 -9.04 31.14 -10.58
C GLY A 470 -7.52 31.41 -10.71
N VAL A 471 -6.71 30.85 -9.81
CA VAL A 471 -5.27 31.00 -9.85
C VAL A 471 -4.68 30.36 -11.13
N GLU A 472 -3.84 31.11 -11.84
CA GLU A 472 -3.17 30.61 -13.06
C GLU A 472 -2.27 29.41 -12.78
N LEU A 473 -2.07 28.56 -13.80
CA LEU A 473 -1.09 27.49 -13.75
C LEU A 473 0.33 28.09 -13.63
N PRO A 474 1.29 27.39 -12.98
CA PRO A 474 2.64 27.92 -12.80
C PRO A 474 3.34 28.11 -14.17
N ALA A 475 4.15 29.13 -14.27
CA ALA A 475 4.99 29.33 -15.44
C ALA A 475 6.14 28.31 -15.44
N VAL A 476 6.28 27.52 -16.49
CA VAL A 476 7.35 26.54 -16.62
C VAL A 476 8.50 27.10 -17.43
N ARG A 477 9.71 27.13 -16.85
CA ARG A 477 10.95 27.54 -17.52
C ARG A 477 11.84 26.32 -17.72
N VAL A 478 12.28 26.12 -18.95
CA VAL A 478 13.20 25.04 -19.30
C VAL A 478 14.63 25.60 -19.32
N ILE A 479 15.50 24.97 -18.53
CA ILE A 479 16.90 25.38 -18.41
C ILE A 479 17.76 24.31 -19.11
N ASP A 480 18.45 24.71 -20.19
CA ASP A 480 19.37 23.83 -20.92
C ASP A 480 20.68 23.66 -20.15
N THR A 481 20.85 22.50 -19.55
CA THR A 481 22.05 22.15 -18.76
C THR A 481 23.30 22.03 -19.65
N LYS A 482 23.19 21.77 -20.96
CA LYS A 482 24.33 21.76 -21.90
C LYS A 482 24.86 23.17 -22.09
N GLN A 483 23.95 24.13 -22.34
CA GLN A 483 24.36 25.55 -22.46
C GLN A 483 24.96 26.07 -21.16
N SER A 484 24.33 25.78 -20.02
CA SER A 484 24.83 26.18 -18.70
C SER A 484 26.23 25.61 -18.40
N ARG A 485 26.52 24.37 -18.81
CA ARG A 485 27.86 23.77 -18.73
C ARG A 485 28.87 24.49 -19.61
N LYS A 486 28.54 24.78 -20.87
CA LYS A 486 29.38 25.49 -21.80
C LYS A 486 29.73 26.91 -21.29
N ARG A 487 28.78 27.58 -20.65
CA ARG A 487 28.95 28.92 -20.06
C ARG A 487 29.60 28.88 -18.68
N LYS A 488 29.92 27.69 -18.13
CA LYS A 488 30.45 27.50 -16.76
C LYS A 488 29.48 28.03 -15.66
N GLU A 489 28.20 27.96 -15.90
CA GLU A 489 27.14 28.44 -15.01
C GLU A 489 26.53 27.32 -14.15
N MET A 490 27.17 26.15 -14.13
CA MET A 490 26.79 25.07 -13.22
C MET A 490 27.34 25.28 -11.82
N ARG A 491 26.53 25.00 -10.82
CA ARG A 491 26.84 25.00 -9.39
C ARG A 491 26.58 23.60 -8.85
N GLY A 492 27.52 22.66 -9.04
CA GLY A 492 27.26 21.22 -8.81
C GLY A 492 26.17 20.72 -9.72
N ALA A 493 25.11 20.16 -9.13
CA ALA A 493 23.92 19.69 -9.86
C ALA A 493 22.96 20.82 -10.28
N PHE A 494 23.16 22.05 -9.81
CA PHE A 494 22.26 23.18 -10.02
C PHE A 494 22.79 24.10 -11.14
N THR A 495 21.89 24.68 -11.91
CA THR A 495 22.23 25.81 -12.78
C THR A 495 22.18 27.10 -11.98
N LYS A 496 22.99 28.08 -12.38
CA LYS A 496 23.00 29.42 -11.77
C LYS A 496 21.62 30.07 -11.78
N GLU A 497 20.86 29.85 -12.84
CA GLU A 497 19.49 30.38 -13.01
C GLU A 497 18.56 29.81 -11.93
N LEU A 498 18.54 28.47 -11.70
CA LEU A 498 17.73 27.87 -10.65
C LEU A 498 18.15 28.37 -9.26
N VAL A 499 19.45 28.50 -9.00
CA VAL A 499 19.94 29.01 -7.70
C VAL A 499 19.45 30.43 -7.47
N ASN A 500 19.51 31.28 -8.49
CA ASN A 500 19.05 32.67 -8.39
C ASN A 500 17.54 32.75 -8.12
N GLU A 501 16.70 32.00 -8.87
CA GLU A 501 15.26 31.97 -8.66
C GLU A 501 14.88 31.53 -7.23
N CYS A 502 15.60 30.54 -6.69
CA CYS A 502 15.36 30.08 -5.32
C CYS A 502 15.79 31.14 -4.30
N ASN A 503 16.97 31.79 -4.48
CA ASN A 503 17.44 32.85 -3.57
C ASN A 503 16.53 34.09 -3.62
N ASP A 504 16.06 34.47 -4.79
CA ASP A 504 15.11 35.57 -4.96
C ASP A 504 13.77 35.28 -4.26
N ALA A 505 13.29 34.04 -4.33
CA ALA A 505 12.09 33.61 -3.59
C ALA A 505 12.31 33.69 -2.07
N ILE A 506 13.45 33.21 -1.59
CA ILE A 506 13.79 33.24 -0.16
C ILE A 506 13.91 34.69 0.33
N ALA A 507 14.55 35.58 -0.45
CA ALA A 507 14.64 37.00 -0.13
C ALA A 507 13.27 37.69 -0.02
N ARG A 508 12.28 37.21 -0.75
CA ARG A 508 10.88 37.69 -0.63
C ARG A 508 10.10 37.03 0.52
N GLY A 509 10.72 36.15 1.34
CA GLY A 509 10.07 35.39 2.41
C GLY A 509 9.18 34.23 1.90
N GLU A 510 9.37 33.83 0.66
CA GLU A 510 8.70 32.72 0.01
C GLU A 510 9.53 31.43 0.18
N GLN A 511 8.97 30.27 -0.25
CA GLN A 511 9.62 28.96 -0.10
C GLN A 511 9.87 28.32 -1.46
N ALA A 512 10.87 27.44 -1.49
CA ALA A 512 11.20 26.66 -2.68
C ALA A 512 11.14 25.14 -2.41
N ILE A 513 10.74 24.39 -3.44
CA ILE A 513 10.84 22.92 -3.46
C ILE A 513 11.85 22.52 -4.52
N ILE A 514 12.80 21.67 -4.15
CA ILE A 514 13.76 21.07 -5.06
C ILE A 514 13.44 19.60 -5.19
N PHE A 515 13.01 19.21 -6.38
CA PHE A 515 12.63 17.84 -6.69
C PHE A 515 13.77 17.11 -7.41
N GLN A 516 14.12 15.94 -6.85
CA GLN A 516 15.06 14.99 -7.44
C GLN A 516 14.44 13.60 -7.50
N ASN A 517 14.36 13.01 -8.68
CA ASN A 517 13.98 11.61 -8.78
C ASN A 517 15.18 10.69 -8.50
N ARG A 518 15.20 10.06 -7.33
CA ARG A 518 16.30 9.18 -6.85
C ARG A 518 16.06 7.70 -7.12
N ARG A 519 14.87 7.30 -7.60
CA ARG A 519 14.50 5.89 -7.75
C ARG A 519 14.69 5.40 -9.18
N GLY A 520 15.24 4.19 -9.34
CA GLY A 520 15.25 3.45 -10.61
C GLY A 520 16.46 3.70 -11.49
N PHE A 521 17.66 3.79 -10.95
CA PHE A 521 18.88 3.88 -11.74
C PHE A 521 19.16 2.58 -12.50
N ALA A 522 18.74 2.52 -13.76
CA ALA A 522 19.39 1.67 -14.76
C ALA A 522 20.53 2.47 -15.40
N PRO A 523 21.75 1.96 -15.43
CA PRO A 523 22.84 2.66 -16.09
C PRO A 523 22.51 2.83 -17.56
N MET A 524 22.41 4.07 -18.00
CA MET A 524 22.14 4.43 -19.39
C MET A 524 23.35 5.13 -20.01
N VAL A 525 23.35 5.19 -21.31
CA VAL A 525 24.39 5.88 -22.09
C VAL A 525 23.77 7.07 -22.77
N ARG A 526 24.51 8.20 -22.78
CA ARG A 526 24.14 9.39 -23.52
C ARG A 526 25.36 10.08 -24.15
N CYS A 527 25.12 10.83 -25.18
CA CYS A 527 26.12 11.76 -25.73
C CYS A 527 26.11 13.09 -24.94
N LYS A 528 27.30 13.58 -24.53
CA LYS A 528 27.43 14.88 -23.83
C LYS A 528 27.06 16.08 -24.73
N GLU A 529 27.32 15.97 -26.00
CA GLU A 529 27.13 17.08 -26.98
C GLU A 529 25.68 17.22 -27.43
N CYS A 530 25.09 16.11 -27.95
CA CYS A 530 23.75 16.19 -28.52
C CYS A 530 22.65 15.53 -27.68
N ALA A 531 23.02 14.94 -26.52
CA ALA A 531 22.12 14.19 -25.62
C ALA A 531 21.47 12.93 -26.28
N TRP A 532 22.02 12.43 -27.39
CA TRP A 532 21.57 11.17 -27.97
C TRP A 532 21.63 10.02 -26.93
N ILE A 533 20.55 9.23 -26.90
CA ILE A 533 20.42 8.05 -26.04
C ILE A 533 20.03 6.87 -26.94
N PRO A 534 20.71 5.70 -26.82
CA PRO A 534 20.39 4.53 -27.59
C PRO A 534 19.03 3.95 -27.19
N LYS A 535 18.15 3.75 -28.17
CA LYS A 535 16.85 3.11 -27.99
C LYS A 535 16.81 1.75 -28.69
N CYS A 536 15.95 0.86 -28.17
CA CYS A 536 15.67 -0.43 -28.80
C CYS A 536 14.75 -0.23 -30.00
N GLU A 537 15.16 -0.70 -31.19
CA GLU A 537 14.39 -0.59 -32.43
C GLU A 537 13.06 -1.36 -32.39
N ASN A 538 12.98 -2.43 -31.59
CA ASN A 538 11.80 -3.29 -31.47
C ASN A 538 10.81 -2.84 -30.38
N CYS A 539 11.28 -2.13 -29.37
CA CYS A 539 10.49 -1.84 -28.16
C CYS A 539 10.38 -0.35 -27.82
N ASP A 540 11.14 0.49 -28.51
CA ASP A 540 11.23 1.94 -28.28
C ASP A 540 11.53 2.36 -26.81
N VAL A 541 12.23 1.51 -26.10
CA VAL A 541 12.72 1.82 -24.74
C VAL A 541 14.22 2.08 -24.80
N SER A 542 14.72 2.93 -23.91
CA SER A 542 16.16 3.16 -23.76
C SER A 542 16.88 1.86 -23.42
N LEU A 543 18.07 1.67 -24.00
CA LEU A 543 18.90 0.50 -23.70
C LEU A 543 19.64 0.68 -22.38
N THR A 544 19.75 -0.41 -21.61
CA THR A 544 20.51 -0.43 -20.37
C THR A 544 21.95 -0.88 -20.65
N TYR A 545 22.92 -0.16 -20.08
CA TYR A 545 24.33 -0.51 -20.23
C TYR A 545 24.77 -1.53 -19.18
N HIS A 546 25.35 -2.62 -19.64
CA HIS A 546 25.92 -3.68 -18.82
C HIS A 546 27.45 -3.59 -18.83
N LYS A 547 28.02 -2.97 -17.79
CA LYS A 547 29.47 -2.71 -17.69
C LYS A 547 30.33 -3.97 -17.81
N TYR A 548 29.87 -5.09 -17.24
CA TYR A 548 30.64 -6.34 -17.22
C TYR A 548 30.88 -6.93 -18.61
N ILE A 549 29.88 -6.85 -19.49
CA ILE A 549 29.96 -7.37 -20.87
C ILE A 549 30.15 -6.27 -21.90
N ASN A 550 30.26 -5.02 -21.50
CA ASN A 550 30.38 -3.81 -22.32
C ASN A 550 29.34 -3.72 -23.46
N LEU A 551 28.10 -4.10 -23.18
CA LEU A 551 26.97 -4.10 -24.12
C LEU A 551 25.82 -3.27 -23.60
N LEU A 552 25.06 -2.73 -24.53
CA LEU A 552 23.76 -2.13 -24.33
C LEU A 552 22.68 -3.17 -24.64
N SER A 553 21.70 -3.38 -23.77
CA SER A 553 20.65 -4.38 -23.97
C SER A 553 19.24 -3.87 -23.65
N CYS A 554 18.28 -4.44 -24.32
CA CYS A 554 16.85 -4.26 -24.07
C CYS A 554 16.34 -5.38 -23.15
N HIS A 555 15.85 -5.05 -21.96
CA HIS A 555 15.30 -6.03 -21.03
C HIS A 555 13.93 -6.61 -21.43
N TYR A 556 13.33 -6.13 -22.53
CA TYR A 556 12.07 -6.68 -23.05
C TYR A 556 12.28 -7.76 -24.09
N CYS A 557 13.13 -7.50 -25.09
CA CYS A 557 13.28 -8.40 -26.25
C CYS A 557 14.68 -8.98 -26.43
N GLY A 558 15.65 -8.57 -25.60
CA GLY A 558 17.02 -9.05 -25.70
C GLY A 558 17.86 -8.40 -26.80
N TYR A 559 17.35 -7.40 -27.51
CA TYR A 559 18.16 -6.66 -28.50
C TYR A 559 19.41 -6.11 -27.84
N THR A 560 20.56 -6.34 -28.45
CA THR A 560 21.85 -5.85 -27.94
C THR A 560 22.61 -5.09 -29.01
N MET A 561 23.37 -4.07 -28.58
CA MET A 561 24.34 -3.39 -29.42
C MET A 561 25.61 -3.09 -28.62
N PRO A 562 26.79 -3.03 -29.24
CA PRO A 562 28.02 -2.61 -28.58
C PRO A 562 27.91 -1.16 -28.16
N LEU A 563 28.68 -0.79 -27.10
CA LEU A 563 28.81 0.60 -26.71
C LEU A 563 29.53 1.38 -27.84
N PRO A 564 28.88 2.37 -28.46
CA PRO A 564 29.55 3.12 -29.53
C PRO A 564 30.63 4.04 -28.96
N ASN A 565 31.79 4.09 -29.60
CA ASN A 565 32.87 5.01 -29.22
C ASN A 565 32.62 6.44 -29.73
N ILE A 566 31.84 6.54 -30.81
CA ILE A 566 31.47 7.79 -31.47
C ILE A 566 29.95 7.88 -31.50
N CYS A 567 29.40 9.03 -31.17
CA CYS A 567 27.96 9.23 -31.18
C CYS A 567 27.39 9.07 -32.60
N PRO A 568 26.44 8.15 -32.85
CA PRO A 568 25.85 7.98 -34.17
C PRO A 568 25.04 9.19 -34.67
N ALA A 569 24.59 10.05 -33.76
CA ALA A 569 23.76 11.20 -34.09
C ALA A 569 24.58 12.46 -34.45
N CYS A 570 25.70 12.72 -33.76
CA CYS A 570 26.47 13.94 -34.00
C CYS A 570 27.95 13.71 -34.38
N GLY A 571 28.43 12.47 -34.45
CA GLY A 571 29.79 12.13 -34.85
C GLY A 571 30.87 12.46 -33.80
N GLN A 572 30.51 12.88 -32.59
CA GLN A 572 31.48 13.24 -31.57
C GLN A 572 31.83 12.07 -30.63
N PRO A 573 33.10 11.93 -30.17
CA PRO A 573 33.54 10.88 -29.28
C PRO A 573 33.25 11.23 -27.79
N THR A 574 32.02 11.64 -27.50
CA THR A 574 31.62 12.17 -26.20
C THR A 574 30.51 11.34 -25.52
N ILE A 575 30.58 10.03 -25.71
CA ILE A 575 29.67 9.10 -25.07
C ILE A 575 30.03 8.94 -23.57
N GLU A 576 29.04 9.08 -22.70
CA GLU A 576 29.18 8.86 -21.26
C GLU A 576 28.15 7.88 -20.72
N VAL A 577 28.56 7.11 -19.71
CA VAL A 577 27.65 6.26 -18.93
C VAL A 577 27.10 7.08 -17.76
N VAL A 578 25.81 7.26 -17.74
CA VAL A 578 25.08 7.99 -16.68
C VAL A 578 24.43 6.98 -15.73
N GLY A 579 24.54 7.18 -14.43
CA GLY A 579 23.86 6.31 -13.45
C GLY A 579 24.75 5.65 -12.39
N TYR A 580 26.06 5.76 -12.49
CA TYR A 580 26.99 5.26 -11.46
C TYR A 580 27.50 6.33 -10.49
N GLY A 581 27.18 7.61 -10.68
CA GLY A 581 27.54 8.69 -9.80
C GLY A 581 26.31 9.50 -9.52
N THR A 582 25.65 9.25 -8.42
CA THR A 582 24.72 10.23 -7.87
C THR A 582 25.55 11.46 -7.52
N GLU A 583 25.40 12.53 -8.30
CA GLU A 583 25.78 13.85 -7.82
C GLU A 583 25.12 13.98 -6.44
N ARG A 584 25.93 14.05 -5.40
CA ARG A 584 25.46 14.20 -4.02
C ARG A 584 24.95 15.63 -3.89
N ILE A 585 23.74 15.86 -4.37
CA ILE A 585 23.00 17.11 -4.16
C ILE A 585 23.01 17.49 -2.67
N GLU A 586 23.12 16.45 -1.85
CA GLU A 586 23.10 16.53 -0.41
C GLU A 586 24.25 17.31 0.18
N ASP A 587 25.46 17.11 -0.36
CA ASP A 587 26.67 17.74 0.17
C ASP A 587 26.88 19.14 -0.39
N ASP A 588 26.24 19.49 -1.49
CA ASP A 588 26.47 20.74 -2.20
C ASP A 588 25.36 21.79 -1.96
N ILE A 589 24.14 21.40 -1.57
CA ILE A 589 23.04 22.35 -1.49
C ILE A 589 23.27 23.46 -0.45
N GLU A 590 23.85 23.13 0.69
CA GLU A 590 24.14 24.11 1.75
C GLU A 590 25.17 25.17 1.30
N LYS A 591 26.07 24.83 0.35
CA LYS A 591 27.05 25.76 -0.21
C LYS A 591 26.39 26.83 -1.09
N TYR A 592 25.30 26.50 -1.75
CA TYR A 592 24.63 27.40 -2.69
C TYR A 592 23.45 28.17 -2.07
N PHE A 593 23.01 27.73 -0.90
CA PHE A 593 21.90 28.32 -0.14
C PHE A 593 22.30 28.51 1.34
N PRO A 594 23.39 29.27 1.64
CA PRO A 594 23.96 29.35 3.00
C PRO A 594 23.02 30.01 4.02
N GLU A 595 22.10 30.86 3.57
CA GLU A 595 21.14 31.57 4.44
C GLU A 595 19.83 30.83 4.62
N ALA A 596 19.60 29.74 3.86
CA ALA A 596 18.35 28.99 3.89
C ALA A 596 18.41 27.80 4.84
N LYS A 597 17.38 27.63 5.67
CA LYS A 597 17.16 26.38 6.36
C LYS A 597 16.56 25.35 5.40
N ILE A 598 17.24 24.23 5.25
CA ILE A 598 16.91 23.18 4.31
C ILE A 598 16.35 21.97 5.08
N ALA A 599 15.22 21.44 4.62
CA ALA A 599 14.71 20.16 5.09
C ALA A 599 14.73 19.13 3.97
N ARG A 600 14.93 17.86 4.35
CA ARG A 600 14.93 16.73 3.41
C ARG A 600 13.73 15.83 3.66
N MET A 601 13.09 15.41 2.59
CA MET A 601 11.97 14.49 2.63
C MET A 601 12.22 13.32 1.68
N ASP A 602 12.83 12.27 2.21
CA ASP A 602 13.08 11.00 1.54
C ASP A 602 12.66 9.81 2.43
N LEU A 603 12.79 8.59 1.93
CA LEU A 603 12.41 7.39 2.68
C LEU A 603 13.22 7.19 3.95
N ASP A 604 14.48 7.64 3.97
CA ASP A 604 15.36 7.42 5.11
C ASP A 604 15.04 8.41 6.24
N THR A 605 14.77 9.67 5.89
CA THR A 605 14.38 10.71 6.86
C THR A 605 12.95 10.57 7.37
N THR A 606 12.09 9.83 6.66
CA THR A 606 10.65 9.69 6.95
C THR A 606 10.24 8.30 7.45
N ARG A 607 11.19 7.45 7.85
CA ARG A 607 10.89 6.10 8.41
C ARG A 607 10.03 6.16 9.67
N SER A 608 10.19 7.20 10.50
CA SER A 608 9.32 7.39 11.67
C SER A 608 8.16 8.34 11.34
N LYS A 609 6.97 8.04 11.85
CA LYS A 609 5.79 8.90 11.72
C LYS A 609 6.05 10.32 12.25
N THR A 610 6.73 10.42 13.39
CA THR A 610 7.09 11.69 14.02
C THR A 610 8.10 12.50 13.20
N GLY A 611 9.03 11.85 12.50
CA GLY A 611 9.99 12.51 11.62
C GLY A 611 9.32 13.18 10.43
N TYR A 612 8.40 12.46 9.77
CA TYR A 612 7.62 12.98 8.65
C TYR A 612 6.76 14.18 9.06
N GLU A 613 6.01 14.07 10.17
CA GLU A 613 5.15 15.14 10.68
C GLU A 613 5.94 16.41 11.06
N LYS A 614 7.12 16.25 11.68
CA LYS A 614 8.00 17.38 12.03
C LYS A 614 8.51 18.15 10.80
N ILE A 615 8.88 17.44 9.73
CA ILE A 615 9.33 18.08 8.49
C ILE A 615 8.20 18.91 7.87
N ILE A 616 6.98 18.32 7.79
CA ILE A 616 5.81 19.02 7.26
C ILE A 616 5.47 20.24 8.11
N ASP A 617 5.40 20.09 9.43
CA ASP A 617 5.10 21.19 10.35
C ASP A 617 6.11 22.32 10.23
N SER A 618 7.41 21.99 10.20
CA SER A 618 8.48 22.98 10.03
C SER A 618 8.37 23.74 8.72
N PHE A 619 8.06 23.05 7.62
CA PHE A 619 7.92 23.68 6.32
C PHE A 619 6.61 24.46 6.18
N SER A 620 5.50 23.94 6.64
CA SER A 620 4.19 24.64 6.63
C SER A 620 4.22 25.93 7.47
N ASN A 621 4.93 25.91 8.59
CA ASN A 621 5.10 27.09 9.46
C ASN A 621 6.25 28.01 9.03
N ARG A 622 6.78 27.86 7.80
CA ARG A 622 7.87 28.66 7.22
C ARG A 622 9.18 28.69 8.04
N ARG A 623 9.38 27.72 8.95
CA ARG A 623 10.63 27.56 9.70
C ARG A 623 11.77 27.01 8.83
N THR A 624 11.43 26.45 7.68
CA THR A 624 12.31 25.91 6.64
C THR A 624 11.97 26.58 5.32
N GLN A 625 12.98 27.06 4.59
CA GLN A 625 12.81 27.80 3.33
C GLN A 625 12.89 26.89 2.11
N ILE A 626 13.74 25.87 2.14
CA ILE A 626 13.89 24.91 1.03
C ILE A 626 13.53 23.51 1.48
N LEU A 627 12.65 22.87 0.72
CA LEU A 627 12.35 21.46 0.88
C LEU A 627 12.94 20.66 -0.28
N VAL A 628 13.92 19.80 0.01
CA VAL A 628 14.50 18.88 -0.97
C VAL A 628 13.86 17.52 -0.82
N GLY A 629 13.37 16.96 -1.92
CA GLY A 629 12.76 15.66 -1.80
C GLY A 629 12.55 14.89 -3.10
N THR A 630 12.16 13.66 -2.92
CA THR A 630 11.80 12.74 -3.99
C THR A 630 10.27 12.75 -4.23
N GLN A 631 9.71 11.69 -4.74
CA GLN A 631 8.25 11.55 -4.95
C GLN A 631 7.38 11.88 -3.72
N MET A 632 7.96 11.94 -2.52
CA MET A 632 7.22 12.25 -1.30
C MET A 632 6.76 13.71 -1.23
N VAL A 633 7.50 14.65 -1.85
CA VAL A 633 7.13 16.08 -1.88
C VAL A 633 6.04 16.39 -2.93
N THR A 634 5.77 15.44 -3.83
CA THR A 634 4.81 15.66 -4.93
C THR A 634 3.36 15.40 -4.53
N LYS A 635 3.11 14.72 -3.38
CA LYS A 635 1.80 14.13 -3.10
C LYS A 635 1.23 14.53 -1.75
N GLY A 636 -0.08 14.81 -1.72
CA GLY A 636 -0.87 14.95 -0.50
C GLY A 636 -0.49 16.10 0.43
N LEU A 637 0.41 16.99 0.01
CA LEU A 637 0.87 18.12 0.81
C LEU A 637 0.38 19.42 0.19
N ASP A 638 -0.06 20.32 1.04
CA ASP A 638 -0.53 21.64 0.67
C ASP A 638 0.33 22.69 1.37
N PHE A 639 1.17 23.40 0.60
CA PHE A 639 2.06 24.44 1.10
C PHE A 639 1.73 25.77 0.43
N GLU A 640 1.26 26.72 1.21
CA GLU A 640 0.85 28.02 0.71
C GLU A 640 2.00 28.95 0.34
N GLY A 641 3.20 28.69 0.91
CA GLY A 641 4.38 29.57 0.77
C GLY A 641 5.27 29.27 -0.43
N VAL A 642 5.00 28.23 -1.21
CA VAL A 642 5.89 27.78 -2.29
C VAL A 642 5.66 28.56 -3.56
N SER A 643 6.67 29.34 -3.98
CA SER A 643 6.66 30.11 -5.23
C SER A 643 7.55 29.51 -6.31
N VAL A 644 8.62 28.79 -5.93
CA VAL A 644 9.58 28.21 -6.86
C VAL A 644 9.66 26.69 -6.67
N VAL A 645 9.65 25.98 -7.79
CA VAL A 645 9.90 24.54 -7.85
C VAL A 645 11.02 24.24 -8.84
N GLY A 646 12.09 23.61 -8.37
CA GLY A 646 13.21 23.16 -9.20
C GLY A 646 13.14 21.65 -9.47
N ILE A 647 13.09 21.24 -10.72
CA ILE A 647 13.18 19.84 -11.14
C ILE A 647 14.60 19.61 -11.66
N ILE A 648 15.36 18.80 -10.90
CA ILE A 648 16.73 18.50 -11.25
C ILE A 648 16.79 17.24 -12.10
N ASN A 649 17.39 17.33 -13.29
CA ASN A 649 17.66 16.21 -14.16
C ASN A 649 16.39 15.48 -14.64
N ALA A 650 15.52 16.17 -15.37
CA ALA A 650 14.33 15.59 -15.99
C ALA A 650 14.65 14.42 -16.94
N ASP A 651 15.85 14.43 -17.55
CA ASP A 651 16.31 13.40 -18.48
C ASP A 651 16.29 11.99 -17.88
N THR A 652 16.60 11.84 -16.58
CA THR A 652 16.61 10.54 -15.92
C THR A 652 15.21 9.93 -15.77
N MET A 653 14.18 10.74 -15.71
CA MET A 653 12.79 10.29 -15.65
C MET A 653 12.28 9.86 -17.03
N ILE A 654 12.59 10.66 -18.03
CA ILE A 654 12.12 10.46 -19.40
C ILE A 654 12.76 9.21 -20.04
N ASN A 655 14.03 8.96 -19.73
CA ASN A 655 14.83 7.92 -20.40
C ASN A 655 14.96 6.62 -19.60
N LEU A 656 14.06 6.34 -18.65
CA LEU A 656 14.03 5.03 -18.00
C LEU A 656 13.74 3.94 -19.04
N PRO A 657 14.33 2.73 -18.92
CA PRO A 657 14.12 1.63 -19.84
C PRO A 657 12.75 0.95 -19.61
N ASP A 658 11.68 1.70 -19.70
CA ASP A 658 10.30 1.26 -19.50
C ASP A 658 9.39 2.02 -20.49
N PHE A 659 8.46 1.34 -21.12
CA PHE A 659 7.54 1.95 -22.06
C PHE A 659 6.62 3.03 -21.45
N ARG A 660 6.50 3.07 -20.13
CA ARG A 660 5.75 4.11 -19.39
C ARG A 660 6.64 5.27 -18.94
N SER A 661 7.91 5.31 -19.34
CA SER A 661 8.84 6.34 -18.86
C SER A 661 8.34 7.74 -19.15
N HIS A 662 7.84 7.99 -20.35
CA HIS A 662 7.26 9.27 -20.76
C HIS A 662 6.03 9.64 -19.93
N GLU A 663 5.09 8.71 -19.76
CA GLU A 663 3.88 8.90 -18.94
C GLU A 663 4.23 9.22 -17.50
N ARG A 664 5.16 8.47 -16.90
CA ARG A 664 5.59 8.73 -15.51
C ARG A 664 6.33 10.05 -15.36
N ALA A 665 7.16 10.40 -16.34
CA ALA A 665 7.90 11.65 -16.33
C ALA A 665 6.94 12.85 -16.44
N PHE A 666 5.99 12.80 -17.38
CA PHE A 666 4.97 13.82 -17.55
C PHE A 666 4.13 13.98 -16.27
N ASN A 667 3.55 12.89 -15.77
CA ASN A 667 2.72 12.90 -14.57
C ASN A 667 3.47 13.48 -13.36
N MET A 668 4.74 13.09 -13.20
CA MET A 668 5.55 13.54 -12.08
C MET A 668 5.90 15.03 -12.18
N MET A 669 6.29 15.50 -13.37
CA MET A 669 6.62 16.90 -13.59
C MET A 669 5.37 17.78 -13.39
N GLU A 670 4.21 17.39 -13.89
CA GLU A 670 2.95 18.10 -13.69
C GLU A 670 2.51 18.15 -12.22
N GLN A 671 2.66 17.02 -11.49
CA GLN A 671 2.35 17.00 -10.07
C GLN A 671 3.26 17.91 -9.23
N VAL A 672 4.56 17.89 -9.55
CA VAL A 672 5.53 18.75 -8.90
C VAL A 672 5.29 20.22 -9.26
N ALA A 673 5.03 20.50 -10.54
CA ALA A 673 4.66 21.82 -11.03
C ALA A 673 3.43 22.37 -10.30
N GLY A 674 2.44 21.52 -10.10
CA GLY A 674 1.22 21.89 -9.37
C GLY A 674 1.43 22.32 -7.90
N ARG A 675 2.65 22.20 -7.36
CA ARG A 675 3.01 22.69 -6.02
C ARG A 675 3.43 24.17 -6.01
N ALA A 676 3.83 24.71 -7.16
CA ALA A 676 4.19 26.11 -7.28
C ALA A 676 2.96 27.01 -7.46
N GLY A 677 2.93 28.13 -6.76
CA GLY A 677 1.89 29.16 -6.89
C GLY A 677 0.53 28.70 -6.40
N ARG A 678 0.19 29.13 -5.19
CA ARG A 678 -1.14 28.96 -4.61
C ARG A 678 -1.55 30.27 -3.94
N ARG A 679 -2.85 30.63 -3.98
CA ARG A 679 -3.39 31.85 -3.36
C ARG A 679 -2.70 33.15 -3.80
N GLN A 680 -2.98 33.70 -4.98
CA GLN A 680 -2.68 35.06 -5.43
C GLN A 680 -1.43 35.30 -6.30
N LYS A 681 -0.45 34.37 -6.40
CA LYS A 681 0.69 34.55 -7.31
C LYS A 681 0.92 33.31 -8.15
N GLN A 682 1.17 33.52 -9.43
CA GLN A 682 1.65 32.47 -10.34
C GLN A 682 3.03 32.01 -9.86
N GLY A 683 3.20 30.70 -9.66
CA GLY A 683 4.50 30.12 -9.32
C GLY A 683 5.41 29.92 -10.51
N ILE A 684 6.68 29.66 -10.27
CA ILE A 684 7.68 29.37 -11.30
C ILE A 684 8.18 27.93 -11.10
N VAL A 685 8.25 27.19 -12.20
CA VAL A 685 8.82 25.84 -12.24
C VAL A 685 10.04 25.85 -13.15
N CYS A 686 11.20 25.51 -12.61
CA CYS A 686 12.45 25.42 -13.36
C CYS A 686 12.77 23.96 -13.66
N ILE A 687 12.72 23.56 -14.92
CA ILE A 687 13.06 22.19 -15.35
C ILE A 687 14.48 22.17 -15.94
N GLN A 688 15.42 21.54 -15.25
CA GLN A 688 16.77 21.32 -15.77
C GLN A 688 16.81 20.05 -16.64
N THR A 689 17.18 20.21 -17.90
CA THR A 689 17.30 19.12 -18.86
C THR A 689 18.46 19.35 -19.84
N SER A 690 19.02 18.25 -20.35
CA SER A 690 19.97 18.29 -21.45
C SER A 690 19.30 18.19 -22.85
N ALA A 691 17.98 17.98 -22.87
CA ALA A 691 17.20 17.83 -24.09
C ALA A 691 15.94 18.72 -24.04
N PRO A 692 16.08 20.06 -24.11
CA PRO A 692 14.96 20.99 -23.99
C PRO A 692 13.90 20.82 -25.09
N GLU A 693 14.29 20.28 -26.24
CA GLU A 693 13.40 20.01 -27.38
C GLU A 693 12.61 18.69 -27.25
N ASN A 694 12.81 17.94 -26.14
CA ASN A 694 12.08 16.69 -25.95
C ASN A 694 10.57 16.94 -25.93
N PRO A 695 9.76 16.19 -26.70
CA PRO A 695 8.30 16.40 -26.77
C PRO A 695 7.60 16.37 -25.40
N VAL A 696 8.04 15.49 -24.48
CA VAL A 696 7.46 15.40 -23.15
C VAL A 696 7.65 16.72 -22.38
N ILE A 697 8.84 17.35 -22.51
CA ILE A 697 9.11 18.64 -21.87
C ILE A 697 8.19 19.72 -22.44
N LYS A 698 7.99 19.76 -23.77
CA LYS A 698 7.10 20.74 -24.41
C LYS A 698 5.66 20.60 -23.90
N PHE A 699 5.14 19.38 -23.81
CA PHE A 699 3.80 19.16 -23.28
C PHE A 699 3.67 19.60 -21.81
N VAL A 700 4.72 19.45 -21.00
CA VAL A 700 4.73 19.96 -19.60
C VAL A 700 4.77 21.49 -19.56
N VAL A 701 5.54 22.14 -20.44
CA VAL A 701 5.59 23.61 -20.56
C VAL A 701 4.22 24.19 -20.88
N ASP A 702 3.51 23.55 -21.80
CA ASP A 702 2.20 23.98 -22.28
C ASP A 702 1.03 23.46 -21.40
N HIS A 703 1.32 22.66 -20.38
CA HIS A 703 0.32 21.94 -19.60
C HIS A 703 -0.69 21.15 -20.45
N ASP A 704 -0.22 20.64 -21.61
CA ASP A 704 -1.04 19.97 -22.61
C ASP A 704 -1.08 18.45 -22.39
N TYR A 705 -1.90 18.02 -21.45
CA TYR A 705 -2.15 16.59 -21.24
C TYR A 705 -2.75 15.91 -22.48
N LYS A 706 -3.65 16.58 -23.21
CA LYS A 706 -4.33 15.97 -24.36
C LYS A 706 -3.38 15.73 -25.53
N GLY A 707 -2.48 16.68 -25.81
CA GLY A 707 -1.43 16.52 -26.81
C GLY A 707 -0.47 15.39 -26.44
N PHE A 708 -0.03 15.38 -25.17
CA PHE A 708 0.79 14.29 -24.64
C PHE A 708 0.10 12.92 -24.77
N TYR A 709 -1.17 12.81 -24.35
CA TYR A 709 -1.94 11.57 -24.46
C TYR A 709 -2.02 11.04 -25.90
N ARG A 710 -2.31 11.91 -26.88
CA ARG A 710 -2.40 11.51 -28.28
C ARG A 710 -1.07 10.99 -28.81
N SER A 711 0.01 11.71 -28.54
CA SER A 711 1.37 11.32 -28.92
C SER A 711 1.75 9.97 -28.33
N GLU A 712 1.55 9.80 -27.04
CA GLU A 712 1.87 8.56 -26.32
C GLU A 712 0.98 7.38 -26.78
N LEU A 713 -0.30 7.62 -27.06
CA LEU A 713 -1.22 6.59 -27.52
C LEU A 713 -0.83 6.05 -28.90
N GLU A 714 -0.36 6.92 -29.81
CA GLU A 714 0.13 6.52 -31.14
C GLU A 714 1.37 5.65 -31.04
N GLU A 715 2.32 6.02 -30.20
CA GLU A 715 3.53 5.25 -29.95
C GLU A 715 3.19 3.87 -29.36
N ARG A 716 2.30 3.80 -28.38
CA ARG A 716 1.85 2.52 -27.81
C ARG A 716 1.13 1.62 -28.80
N ARG A 717 0.38 2.20 -29.72
CA ARG A 717 -0.24 1.45 -30.81
C ARG A 717 0.80 0.82 -31.72
N ARG A 718 1.83 1.60 -32.11
CA ARG A 718 2.92 1.14 -32.98
C ARG A 718 3.70 -0.02 -32.40
N PHE A 719 3.97 0.00 -31.09
CA PHE A 719 4.78 -1.02 -30.40
C PHE A 719 3.95 -2.07 -29.64
N ASN A 720 2.64 -2.13 -29.85
CA ASN A 720 1.73 -3.05 -29.18
C ASN A 720 1.88 -3.02 -27.64
N TYR A 721 1.70 -1.83 -27.05
CA TYR A 721 1.66 -1.63 -25.62
C TYR A 721 0.23 -1.38 -25.11
N PRO A 722 -0.04 -1.51 -23.80
CA PRO A 722 -1.32 -1.12 -23.24
C PRO A 722 -1.67 0.35 -23.54
N PRO A 723 -2.90 0.70 -23.94
CA PRO A 723 -4.17 -0.06 -23.78
C PRO A 723 -4.51 -1.08 -24.87
N PHE A 724 -3.71 -1.23 -25.91
CA PHE A 724 -4.00 -2.11 -27.06
C PHE A 724 -3.70 -3.59 -26.77
N THR A 725 -2.80 -3.86 -25.84
CA THR A 725 -2.44 -5.19 -25.40
C THR A 725 -2.46 -5.28 -23.88
N ARG A 726 -2.38 -6.49 -23.36
CA ARG A 726 -2.07 -6.80 -21.96
C ARG A 726 -0.67 -7.38 -21.88
N ILE A 727 0.04 -7.05 -20.81
CA ILE A 727 1.38 -7.57 -20.57
C ILE A 727 1.34 -8.50 -19.38
N ILE A 728 1.94 -9.67 -19.51
CA ILE A 728 2.20 -10.61 -18.44
C ILE A 728 3.70 -10.84 -18.37
N ASN A 729 4.33 -10.40 -17.29
CA ASN A 729 5.71 -10.75 -17.02
C ASN A 729 5.76 -12.07 -16.26
N ILE A 730 6.57 -12.99 -16.76
CA ILE A 730 6.82 -14.29 -16.15
C ILE A 730 8.26 -14.26 -15.64
N TYR A 731 8.42 -14.44 -14.34
CA TYR A 731 9.72 -14.44 -13.69
C TYR A 731 10.08 -15.85 -13.24
N ILE A 732 11.31 -16.26 -13.53
CA ILE A 732 11.89 -17.49 -13.07
C ILE A 732 13.11 -17.15 -12.23
N LYS A 733 13.19 -17.67 -10.99
CA LYS A 733 14.29 -17.43 -10.07
C LYS A 733 14.95 -18.75 -9.69
N HIS A 734 16.27 -18.78 -9.68
CA HIS A 734 17.04 -19.93 -9.27
C HIS A 734 18.40 -19.51 -8.66
N ARG A 735 19.01 -20.38 -7.86
CA ARG A 735 20.32 -20.12 -7.23
C ARG A 735 21.48 -20.24 -8.21
N ASP A 736 21.39 -21.14 -9.17
CA ASP A 736 22.39 -21.37 -10.20
C ASP A 736 21.97 -20.69 -11.50
N ASP A 737 22.85 -19.84 -12.07
CA ASP A 737 22.55 -19.03 -13.26
C ASP A 737 22.55 -19.85 -14.56
N ASN A 738 23.42 -20.86 -14.65
CA ASN A 738 23.49 -21.73 -15.84
C ASN A 738 22.20 -22.55 -15.96
N SER A 739 21.79 -23.22 -14.89
CA SER A 739 20.52 -23.97 -14.82
C SER A 739 19.34 -23.07 -15.09
N LEU A 740 19.34 -21.84 -14.56
CA LEU A 740 18.28 -20.86 -14.80
C LEU A 740 18.18 -20.49 -16.27
N THR A 741 19.31 -20.25 -16.93
CA THR A 741 19.34 -19.90 -18.35
C THR A 741 18.75 -21.01 -19.20
N GLU A 742 19.21 -22.27 -19.03
CA GLU A 742 18.68 -23.41 -19.76
C GLU A 742 17.18 -23.63 -19.52
N MET A 743 16.74 -23.61 -18.26
CA MET A 743 15.32 -23.76 -17.88
C MET A 743 14.45 -22.66 -18.50
N SER A 744 14.91 -21.41 -18.44
CA SER A 744 14.14 -20.27 -18.95
C SER A 744 14.02 -20.28 -20.47
N VAL A 745 15.06 -20.70 -21.18
CA VAL A 745 15.01 -20.90 -22.63
C VAL A 745 14.03 -22.01 -22.99
N ARG A 746 14.11 -23.17 -22.31
CA ARG A 746 13.16 -24.26 -22.52
C ARG A 746 11.72 -23.84 -22.27
N PHE A 747 11.47 -23.19 -21.16
CA PHE A 747 10.14 -22.66 -20.80
C PHE A 747 9.63 -21.65 -21.82
N SER A 748 10.49 -20.73 -22.27
CA SER A 748 10.15 -19.75 -23.30
C SER A 748 9.82 -20.41 -24.63
N ASN A 749 10.52 -21.49 -25.02
CA ASN A 749 10.24 -22.23 -26.25
C ASN A 749 8.87 -22.93 -26.18
N MET A 750 8.51 -23.51 -25.03
CA MET A 750 7.15 -24.08 -24.82
C MET A 750 6.07 -23.00 -24.97
N LEU A 751 6.31 -21.80 -24.41
CA LEU A 751 5.40 -20.67 -24.58
C LEU A 751 5.30 -20.21 -26.04
N ARG A 752 6.43 -20.15 -26.79
CA ARG A 752 6.46 -19.75 -28.19
C ARG A 752 5.72 -20.72 -29.11
N GLN A 753 5.70 -22.01 -28.80
CA GLN A 753 4.90 -22.99 -29.54
C GLN A 753 3.40 -22.63 -29.54
N VAL A 754 2.89 -22.03 -28.47
CA VAL A 754 1.48 -21.68 -28.34
C VAL A 754 1.21 -20.20 -28.69
N PHE A 755 2.06 -19.31 -28.21
CA PHE A 755 1.82 -17.85 -28.29
C PHE A 755 2.63 -17.17 -29.42
N GLY A 756 3.56 -17.87 -30.06
CA GLY A 756 4.34 -17.37 -31.17
C GLY A 756 5.15 -16.10 -30.85
N LYS A 757 5.06 -15.11 -31.70
CA LYS A 757 5.78 -13.82 -31.59
C LYS A 757 5.38 -12.96 -30.40
N ARG A 758 4.32 -13.32 -29.66
CA ARG A 758 3.87 -12.61 -28.46
C ARG A 758 4.81 -12.82 -27.25
N VAL A 759 5.73 -13.78 -27.34
CA VAL A 759 6.69 -14.13 -26.28
C VAL A 759 8.03 -13.47 -26.56
N LEU A 760 8.46 -12.57 -25.69
CA LEU A 760 9.75 -11.88 -25.72
C LEU A 760 10.63 -12.40 -24.57
N GLY A 761 11.94 -12.41 -24.76
CA GLY A 761 12.90 -12.96 -23.78
C GLY A 761 13.07 -14.50 -23.94
N PRO A 762 13.69 -15.22 -22.99
CA PRO A 762 14.01 -14.79 -21.62
C PRO A 762 15.22 -13.85 -21.53
N GLU A 763 15.09 -12.80 -20.71
CA GLU A 763 16.16 -11.82 -20.47
C GLU A 763 16.36 -11.56 -18.98
N PRO A 764 17.56 -11.17 -18.53
CA PRO A 764 17.72 -10.66 -17.19
C PRO A 764 16.94 -9.35 -17.01
N PRO A 765 16.15 -9.19 -15.94
CA PRO A 765 15.54 -7.91 -15.63
C PRO A 765 16.59 -6.89 -15.16
N THR A 766 16.22 -5.61 -15.01
CA THR A 766 17.10 -4.54 -14.52
C THR A 766 17.83 -4.93 -13.22
N VAL A 767 17.15 -5.65 -12.32
CA VAL A 767 17.73 -6.27 -11.13
C VAL A 767 17.79 -7.77 -11.35
N ALA A 768 18.92 -8.24 -11.87
CA ALA A 768 19.09 -9.63 -12.29
C ALA A 768 19.34 -10.63 -11.13
N ARG A 769 19.60 -10.13 -9.90
CA ARG A 769 19.88 -10.99 -8.73
C ARG A 769 19.35 -10.35 -7.44
N VAL A 770 18.59 -11.11 -6.66
CA VAL A 770 18.05 -10.70 -5.36
C VAL A 770 18.19 -11.86 -4.38
N GLN A 771 18.74 -11.62 -3.18
CA GLN A 771 18.87 -12.62 -2.11
C GLN A 771 19.50 -13.93 -2.61
N GLN A 772 20.60 -13.84 -3.35
CA GLN A 772 21.32 -14.97 -3.97
C GLN A 772 20.55 -15.75 -5.05
N LEU A 773 19.38 -15.28 -5.47
CA LEU A 773 18.62 -15.84 -6.57
C LEU A 773 18.83 -15.01 -7.84
N TYR A 774 19.26 -15.65 -8.91
CA TYR A 774 19.30 -15.09 -10.25
C TYR A 774 17.89 -15.06 -10.82
N ILE A 775 17.59 -14.11 -11.70
CA ILE A 775 16.26 -13.86 -12.24
C ILE A 775 16.32 -13.80 -13.75
N ARG A 776 15.37 -14.47 -14.41
CA ARG A 776 15.06 -14.29 -15.83
C ARG A 776 13.60 -13.87 -15.98
N GLN A 777 13.35 -12.98 -16.93
CA GLN A 777 12.05 -12.44 -17.26
C GLN A 777 11.67 -12.83 -18.68
N ILE A 778 10.45 -13.31 -18.85
CA ILE A 778 9.80 -13.53 -20.12
C ILE A 778 8.59 -12.58 -20.18
N VAL A 779 8.44 -11.86 -21.27
CA VAL A 779 7.31 -10.93 -21.47
C VAL A 779 6.34 -11.52 -22.47
N LEU A 780 5.09 -11.68 -22.06
CA LEU A 780 4.00 -12.13 -22.91
C LEU A 780 3.06 -10.94 -23.19
N LYS A 781 2.94 -10.54 -24.46
CA LYS A 781 2.01 -9.50 -24.94
C LYS A 781 0.76 -10.16 -25.52
N MET A 782 -0.40 -9.89 -24.93
CA MET A 782 -1.67 -10.49 -25.33
C MET A 782 -2.63 -9.39 -25.83
N GLU A 783 -3.37 -9.66 -26.87
CA GLU A 783 -4.44 -8.79 -27.32
C GLU A 783 -5.51 -8.64 -26.25
N THR A 784 -6.12 -7.47 -26.14
CA THR A 784 -7.16 -7.19 -25.14
C THR A 784 -8.42 -8.05 -25.33
N THR A 785 -8.64 -8.58 -26.54
CA THR A 785 -9.73 -9.50 -26.89
C THR A 785 -9.47 -10.94 -26.48
N ALA A 786 -8.23 -11.29 -26.13
CA ALA A 786 -7.87 -12.66 -25.74
C ALA A 786 -8.56 -13.05 -24.41
N SER A 787 -9.06 -14.27 -24.35
CA SER A 787 -9.63 -14.82 -23.13
C SER A 787 -8.55 -15.11 -22.09
N MET A 788 -8.51 -14.30 -21.03
CA MET A 788 -7.55 -14.48 -19.94
C MET A 788 -7.70 -15.84 -19.23
N SER A 789 -8.89 -16.39 -19.16
CA SER A 789 -9.14 -17.72 -18.60
C SER A 789 -8.40 -18.80 -19.41
N LYS A 790 -8.47 -18.73 -20.76
CA LYS A 790 -7.72 -19.66 -21.63
C LYS A 790 -6.21 -19.47 -21.49
N VAL A 791 -5.75 -18.21 -21.48
CA VAL A 791 -4.32 -17.90 -21.27
C VAL A 791 -3.82 -18.49 -19.97
N LYS A 792 -4.55 -18.30 -18.87
CA LYS A 792 -4.23 -18.88 -17.57
C LYS A 792 -4.13 -20.40 -17.62
N GLN A 793 -5.10 -21.07 -18.23
CA GLN A 793 -5.11 -22.53 -18.35
C GLN A 793 -3.86 -23.03 -19.10
N ILE A 794 -3.53 -22.38 -20.22
CA ILE A 794 -2.33 -22.71 -21.01
C ILE A 794 -1.05 -22.48 -20.19
N LEU A 795 -0.93 -21.34 -19.52
CA LEU A 795 0.23 -21.05 -18.68
C LEU A 795 0.40 -22.08 -17.56
N ARG A 796 -0.69 -22.51 -16.94
CA ARG A 796 -0.70 -23.54 -15.92
C ARG A 796 -0.26 -24.90 -16.51
N THR A 797 -0.81 -25.31 -17.65
CA THR A 797 -0.43 -26.55 -18.32
C THR A 797 1.06 -26.55 -18.69
N ILE A 798 1.57 -25.45 -19.25
CA ILE A 798 2.99 -25.30 -19.58
C ILE A 798 3.86 -25.38 -18.33
N TYR A 799 3.45 -24.74 -17.24
CA TYR A 799 4.17 -24.81 -15.97
C TYR A 799 4.21 -26.26 -15.44
N GLU A 800 3.07 -26.96 -15.41
CA GLU A 800 2.98 -28.34 -14.98
C GLU A 800 3.85 -29.28 -15.85
N GLN A 801 3.84 -29.11 -17.17
CA GLN A 801 4.72 -29.83 -18.08
C GLN A 801 6.22 -29.53 -17.82
N SER A 802 6.54 -28.28 -17.49
CA SER A 802 7.93 -27.89 -17.19
C SER A 802 8.50 -28.57 -15.95
N LEU A 803 7.64 -28.97 -14.99
CA LEU A 803 8.03 -29.71 -13.79
C LEU A 803 8.57 -31.13 -14.06
N SER A 804 8.47 -31.61 -15.31
CA SER A 804 9.20 -32.83 -15.75
C SER A 804 10.72 -32.66 -15.67
N ASP A 805 11.23 -31.42 -15.76
CA ASP A 805 12.62 -31.09 -15.46
C ASP A 805 12.82 -30.97 -13.94
N PRO A 806 13.66 -31.82 -13.32
CA PRO A 806 13.86 -31.76 -11.86
C PRO A 806 14.35 -30.41 -11.35
N ARG A 807 15.05 -29.65 -12.18
CA ARG A 807 15.56 -28.30 -11.85
C ARG A 807 14.43 -27.29 -11.69
N MET A 808 13.34 -27.42 -12.46
CA MET A 808 12.16 -26.58 -12.35
C MET A 808 11.44 -26.71 -11.01
N LYS A 809 11.57 -27.87 -10.33
CA LYS A 809 11.00 -28.06 -8.98
C LYS A 809 11.67 -27.19 -7.92
N SER A 810 12.93 -26.81 -8.12
CA SER A 810 13.70 -25.91 -7.24
C SER A 810 13.61 -24.44 -7.67
N ALA A 811 13.08 -24.16 -8.86
CA ALA A 811 12.88 -22.81 -9.35
C ALA A 811 11.59 -22.17 -8.78
N ILE A 812 11.65 -20.87 -8.55
CA ILE A 812 10.48 -20.08 -8.19
C ILE A 812 9.94 -19.42 -9.45
N VAL A 813 8.75 -19.81 -9.88
CA VAL A 813 8.05 -19.20 -11.02
C VAL A 813 6.88 -18.38 -10.51
N TYR A 814 6.76 -17.12 -10.97
CA TYR A 814 5.61 -16.29 -10.66
C TYR A 814 5.27 -15.34 -11.81
N TYR A 815 4.03 -14.89 -11.78
CA TYR A 815 3.47 -14.03 -12.82
C TYR A 815 3.22 -12.63 -12.27
N ASP A 816 3.42 -11.62 -13.12
CA ASP A 816 3.03 -10.25 -12.86
C ASP A 816 2.17 -9.75 -14.04
N VAL A 817 0.86 -9.73 -13.83
CA VAL A 817 -0.13 -9.32 -14.82
C VAL A 817 -0.31 -7.81 -14.72
N ASP A 818 -0.30 -7.14 -15.86
CA ASP A 818 -0.35 -5.67 -15.97
C ASP A 818 0.72 -5.03 -15.05
N PRO A 819 2.02 -5.30 -15.29
CA PRO A 819 3.11 -4.74 -14.50
C PRO A 819 3.06 -3.21 -14.52
N SER A 820 3.42 -2.57 -13.39
CA SER A 820 3.46 -1.10 -13.26
C SER A 820 4.79 -0.53 -13.65
#